data_91851c4e0eb07d8367544be2e252cb1c
#
_entry.id   91851c4e0eb07d8367544be2e252cb1c
#
_cell.length_a   1.000
_cell.length_b   1.000
_cell.length_c   1.000
_cell.angle_alpha   90.00
_cell.angle_beta   90.00
_cell.angle_gamma   90.00
#
_symmetry.space_group_name_H-M   'P 1'
#
loop_
_entity.id
_entity.type
_entity.pdbx_description
1 polymer ?
#
loop_
_entity_poly.entity_id
_entity_poly.type
_entity_poly.pdbx_seq_one_letter_code
_entity_poly.pdbx_strand_id
1 'polypeptide(L)'
;MKIKSDYSNLPQWKEVNVKSSLPKELDCLNELAHNLWWAWNYEARNLFKSLDEKLYEEVGHNPVLLLERLNYDRKEAIVKDKELMRKVHNVYKQFREYMDEEVNKSRPSVAYFCMEFGLNQVLKIYSGGLGMLAGDYLKEASDSNIDLCGVGLLYRFGYFTQSLSMDGQQIAKYDAQYFNALPIERELDANGNQLVIDIPYQNYQVHALVWHVNVGRIKLYLLDTDNEMNSEYDRPITHNLYGGDNENRLKQEILLGIGGTLMLKKLGIKKDIYHCNEGHAALCNLQRLCDYIQDGLSFNEAMELVRASSLYTVHTPVPAGHDYFEADLFGKYMGGYPEKLGISWDEFIGMGRINADDHNEKFCMSVFACNTCQEVNGVSKLHGWVSQKMFAPIWKGYYPEENHVGYVTNGVHFPTWTATEWRKLYDSYFDDNFLYDQSNERIWHAIYDVPDEEIWETRMALKKKLVKYIRDKFTQQWLRNQGDPAKVMSIIQRITPNALMIGFCRRFATYKRAHLLFTDLDRLEKIVNDPDRPVLFFFSGKAHPADGAGQGLIKRIFEISRMPQFLGKIIFLEDYDMRLARRLVSGVDIWMNTPTRPLEASGTSGEKAEMNGVVNLSVLDGWWVEGYREGAGWALPQERTYQNQAYQDQLDAATIYSLLENDIIPLYFNRGRKAYSAGWVKVVKNSIATIAPHYTMKRQLDDYYEKFYNQEADRFKELVADNYAKAKEIALWKENVAARWDAIHVVDKDETALLDVATGKPVTLSYTIDEQGLNDAIGLELVVLSSHSEDDLQIHKVHPFEMVKQEGNLFTFKVTFEADEAGSYKCAVRMYPKNALLPHRQDFCYVKWID
;
A
#
# COMPACT_ATOMS: atom_id res chain seq x y z
N MET A 1 67.37 -9.35 38.59
CA MET A 1 66.50 -10.04 37.59
C MET A 1 65.46 -9.11 37.07
N LYS A 2 65.52 -8.70 35.78
CA LYS A 2 64.46 -7.91 35.18
C LYS A 2 63.21 -8.80 34.96
N ILE A 3 62.07 -8.51 35.56
CA ILE A 3 60.84 -9.28 35.43
C ILE A 3 60.11 -8.91 34.15
N LYS A 4 60.44 -7.80 33.50
CA LYS A 4 59.93 -7.36 32.21
C LYS A 4 61.07 -7.10 31.26
N SER A 5 60.90 -7.53 30.00
CA SER A 5 61.83 -7.21 28.91
C SER A 5 61.50 -5.84 28.34
N ASP A 6 62.46 -4.95 28.24
CA ASP A 6 62.33 -3.63 27.61
C ASP A 6 62.38 -3.70 26.07
N TYR A 7 62.60 -4.93 25.53
CA TYR A 7 62.83 -5.22 24.11
C TYR A 7 61.72 -6.10 23.49
N SER A 8 60.54 -6.12 24.02
CA SER A 8 59.43 -6.80 23.33
C SER A 8 59.06 -6.04 22.08
N ASN A 9 59.33 -6.62 20.91
CA ASN A 9 58.83 -6.06 19.66
C ASN A 9 57.29 -6.18 19.62
N LEU A 10 56.61 -5.07 19.42
CA LEU A 10 55.17 -5.08 19.17
C LEU A 10 54.96 -5.59 17.74
N PRO A 11 53.89 -6.38 17.53
CA PRO A 11 53.57 -6.85 16.19
C PRO A 11 53.19 -5.66 15.30
N GLN A 12 53.75 -5.64 14.08
CA GLN A 12 53.29 -4.73 13.03
C GLN A 12 52.15 -5.40 12.27
N TRP A 13 50.91 -5.03 12.61
CA TRP A 13 49.74 -5.56 11.97
C TRP A 13 49.68 -5.07 10.52
N LYS A 14 49.43 -5.99 9.59
CA LYS A 14 49.09 -5.67 8.20
C LYS A 14 47.61 -5.95 8.01
N GLU A 15 46.91 -5.03 7.42
CA GLU A 15 45.54 -5.26 7.00
C GLU A 15 45.53 -6.11 5.72
N VAL A 16 44.81 -7.20 5.74
CA VAL A 16 44.67 -8.11 4.60
C VAL A 16 43.16 -8.28 4.33
N ASN A 17 42.71 -7.86 3.18
CA ASN A 17 41.33 -8.05 2.70
C ASN A 17 41.26 -9.33 1.88
N VAL A 18 40.61 -10.35 2.42
CA VAL A 18 40.38 -11.63 1.73
C VAL A 18 39.00 -11.57 1.05
N LYS A 19 38.99 -11.59 -0.27
CA LYS A 19 37.72 -11.67 -1.04
C LYS A 19 37.22 -13.10 -1.04
N SER A 20 35.90 -13.26 -0.83
CA SER A 20 35.23 -14.55 -1.03
C SER A 20 35.24 -14.94 -2.49
N SER A 21 35.54 -16.19 -2.77
CA SER A 21 35.41 -16.78 -4.11
C SER A 21 34.50 -17.99 -4.07
N LEU A 22 33.75 -18.19 -5.16
CA LEU A 22 32.94 -19.39 -5.35
C LEU A 22 33.64 -20.33 -6.34
N PRO A 23 33.61 -21.66 -6.11
CA PRO A 23 33.92 -22.64 -7.15
C PRO A 23 33.02 -22.37 -8.39
N LYS A 24 33.58 -22.61 -9.58
CA LYS A 24 32.88 -22.33 -10.85
C LYS A 24 31.51 -23.01 -10.95
N GLU A 25 31.36 -24.17 -10.36
CA GLU A 25 30.14 -24.95 -10.31
C GLU A 25 29.03 -24.28 -9.50
N LEU A 26 29.40 -23.33 -8.62
CA LEU A 26 28.48 -22.57 -7.77
C LEU A 26 28.28 -21.12 -8.21
N ASP A 27 28.90 -20.67 -9.31
CA ASP A 27 28.78 -19.28 -9.79
C ASP A 27 27.33 -18.83 -10.02
N CYS A 28 26.48 -19.76 -10.46
CA CYS A 28 25.05 -19.51 -10.65
C CYS A 28 24.30 -19.06 -9.37
N LEU A 29 24.83 -19.41 -8.21
CA LEU A 29 24.25 -18.98 -6.92
C LEU A 29 24.40 -17.49 -6.66
N ASN A 30 25.38 -16.83 -7.25
CA ASN A 30 25.54 -15.38 -7.15
C ASN A 30 24.37 -14.64 -7.82
N GLU A 31 24.04 -15.01 -9.04
CA GLU A 31 22.88 -14.42 -9.75
C GLU A 31 21.59 -14.68 -8.99
N LEU A 32 21.41 -15.92 -8.54
CA LEU A 32 20.21 -16.30 -7.77
C LEU A 32 20.11 -15.53 -6.44
N ALA A 33 21.23 -15.34 -5.72
CA ALA A 33 21.24 -14.62 -4.44
C ALA A 33 20.91 -13.12 -4.59
N HIS A 34 21.32 -12.49 -5.70
CA HIS A 34 21.06 -11.09 -6.00
C HIS A 34 19.70 -10.83 -6.67
N ASN A 35 18.92 -11.88 -6.97
CA ASN A 35 17.56 -11.72 -7.47
C ASN A 35 16.54 -12.18 -6.43
N LEU A 36 15.69 -11.29 -5.96
CA LEU A 36 14.71 -11.57 -4.90
C LEU A 36 13.63 -12.61 -5.28
N TRP A 37 13.67 -13.18 -6.49
CA TRP A 37 12.79 -14.31 -6.83
C TRP A 37 12.86 -15.44 -5.80
N TRP A 38 14.01 -15.70 -5.21
CA TRP A 38 14.19 -16.66 -4.12
C TRP A 38 13.31 -16.36 -2.91
N ALA A 39 12.94 -15.09 -2.68
CA ALA A 39 12.17 -14.70 -1.49
C ALA A 39 10.75 -15.29 -1.48
N TRP A 40 10.17 -15.54 -2.63
CA TRP A 40 8.83 -16.15 -2.74
C TRP A 40 8.82 -17.54 -3.41
N ASN A 41 9.97 -18.04 -3.85
CA ASN A 41 10.12 -19.42 -4.27
C ASN A 41 10.64 -20.29 -3.11
N TYR A 42 9.82 -21.25 -2.65
CA TYR A 42 10.16 -22.04 -1.48
C TYR A 42 11.32 -23.00 -1.72
N GLU A 43 11.50 -23.53 -2.94
CA GLU A 43 12.62 -24.42 -3.29
C GLU A 43 13.96 -23.68 -3.24
N ALA A 44 13.99 -22.44 -3.75
CA ALA A 44 15.15 -21.57 -3.68
C ALA A 44 15.52 -21.22 -2.22
N ARG A 45 14.54 -20.89 -1.36
CA ARG A 45 14.79 -20.68 0.07
C ARG A 45 15.33 -21.93 0.75
N ASN A 46 14.78 -23.10 0.45
CA ASN A 46 15.26 -24.36 0.99
C ASN A 46 16.65 -24.71 0.48
N LEU A 47 16.97 -24.37 -0.77
CA LEU A 47 18.31 -24.54 -1.30
C LEU A 47 19.33 -23.76 -0.48
N PHE A 48 19.15 -22.44 -0.30
CA PHE A 48 20.08 -21.64 0.50
C PHE A 48 20.22 -22.14 1.94
N LYS A 49 19.11 -22.53 2.57
CA LYS A 49 19.14 -23.16 3.89
C LYS A 49 19.96 -24.45 3.90
N SER A 50 19.88 -25.27 2.86
CA SER A 50 20.59 -26.56 2.74
C SER A 50 22.11 -26.41 2.54
N LEU A 51 22.57 -25.23 2.09
CA LEU A 51 24.02 -24.99 1.92
C LEU A 51 24.74 -24.99 3.28
N ASP A 52 24.16 -24.30 4.27
CA ASP A 52 24.60 -24.33 5.68
C ASP A 52 23.48 -23.75 6.56
N GLU A 53 22.71 -24.60 7.23
CA GLU A 53 21.55 -24.19 8.01
C GLU A 53 21.90 -23.26 9.17
N LYS A 54 23.01 -23.54 9.87
CA LYS A 54 23.44 -22.74 11.02
C LYS A 54 23.86 -21.34 10.57
N LEU A 55 24.72 -21.26 9.57
CA LEU A 55 25.19 -19.99 9.04
C LEU A 55 24.02 -19.20 8.42
N TYR A 56 23.07 -19.88 7.75
CA TYR A 56 21.88 -19.22 7.17
C TYR A 56 21.03 -18.52 8.24
N GLU A 57 20.85 -19.13 9.42
CA GLU A 57 20.22 -18.48 10.56
C GLU A 57 21.05 -17.31 11.11
N GLU A 58 22.37 -17.49 11.24
CA GLU A 58 23.29 -16.46 11.76
C GLU A 58 23.33 -15.21 10.87
N VAL A 59 23.23 -15.34 9.55
CA VAL A 59 23.19 -14.21 8.60
C VAL A 59 21.80 -13.65 8.37
N GLY A 60 20.81 -14.06 9.17
CA GLY A 60 19.44 -13.55 9.08
C GLY A 60 18.71 -13.92 7.79
N HIS A 61 19.03 -15.06 7.21
CA HIS A 61 18.47 -15.56 5.94
C HIS A 61 18.84 -14.71 4.72
N ASN A 62 19.99 -14.08 4.75
CA ASN A 62 20.53 -13.31 3.63
C ASN A 62 21.43 -14.19 2.75
N PRO A 63 20.99 -14.57 1.53
CA PRO A 63 21.79 -15.45 0.67
C PRO A 63 23.12 -14.84 0.23
N VAL A 64 23.17 -13.52 0.04
CA VAL A 64 24.42 -12.82 -0.35
C VAL A 64 25.46 -12.97 0.74
N LEU A 65 25.10 -12.66 2.00
CA LEU A 65 25.99 -12.87 3.15
C LEU A 65 26.31 -14.34 3.40
N LEU A 66 25.36 -15.24 3.16
CA LEU A 66 25.61 -16.67 3.26
C LEU A 66 26.76 -17.08 2.34
N LEU A 67 26.69 -16.76 1.04
CA LEU A 67 27.71 -17.11 0.05
C LEU A 67 29.06 -16.45 0.35
N GLU A 68 29.04 -15.22 0.88
CA GLU A 68 30.24 -14.50 1.28
C GLU A 68 30.94 -15.20 2.46
N ARG A 69 30.17 -15.59 3.49
CA ARG A 69 30.71 -16.13 4.75
C ARG A 69 30.89 -17.63 4.78
N LEU A 70 30.36 -18.39 3.80
CA LEU A 70 30.70 -19.80 3.65
C LEU A 70 32.21 -19.98 3.53
N ASN A 71 32.80 -20.81 4.39
CA ASN A 71 34.22 -21.13 4.25
C ASN A 71 34.49 -21.99 3.01
N TYR A 72 35.72 -21.97 2.52
CA TYR A 72 36.05 -22.63 1.26
C TYR A 72 35.89 -24.15 1.34
N ASP A 73 36.23 -24.77 2.47
CA ASP A 73 36.05 -26.22 2.66
C ASP A 73 34.59 -26.64 2.55
N ARG A 74 33.67 -25.81 3.06
CA ARG A 74 32.22 -26.05 2.91
C ARG A 74 31.78 -25.90 1.46
N LYS A 75 32.29 -24.91 0.74
CA LYS A 75 32.03 -24.73 -0.69
C LYS A 75 32.46 -25.94 -1.51
N GLU A 76 33.69 -26.47 -1.23
CA GLU A 76 34.22 -27.69 -1.86
C GLU A 76 33.38 -28.93 -1.49
N ALA A 77 32.91 -29.03 -0.24
CA ALA A 77 32.03 -30.11 0.18
C ALA A 77 30.68 -30.09 -0.55
N ILE A 78 30.12 -28.90 -0.76
CA ILE A 78 28.88 -28.72 -1.53
C ILE A 78 29.06 -29.23 -2.97
N VAL A 79 30.12 -28.86 -3.65
CA VAL A 79 30.43 -29.32 -5.01
C VAL A 79 30.56 -30.85 -5.11
N LYS A 80 31.06 -31.50 -4.07
CA LYS A 80 31.22 -32.96 -3.99
C LYS A 80 29.92 -33.70 -3.66
N ASP A 81 28.93 -33.01 -3.09
CA ASP A 81 27.61 -33.53 -2.74
C ASP A 81 26.70 -33.56 -3.97
N LYS A 82 26.52 -34.73 -4.58
CA LYS A 82 25.73 -34.92 -5.79
C LYS A 82 24.27 -34.56 -5.61
N GLU A 83 23.70 -34.80 -4.41
CA GLU A 83 22.29 -34.51 -4.16
C GLU A 83 22.09 -32.99 -4.05
N LEU A 84 22.96 -32.31 -3.31
CA LEU A 84 22.92 -30.89 -3.15
C LEU A 84 23.17 -30.15 -4.49
N MET A 85 24.15 -30.60 -5.27
CA MET A 85 24.40 -30.08 -6.63
C MET A 85 23.21 -30.28 -7.57
N ARG A 86 22.50 -31.39 -7.47
CA ARG A 86 21.26 -31.59 -8.22
C ARG A 86 20.19 -30.56 -7.84
N LYS A 87 20.05 -30.25 -6.53
CA LYS A 87 19.15 -29.18 -6.08
C LYS A 87 19.57 -27.81 -6.64
N VAL A 88 20.86 -27.49 -6.60
CA VAL A 88 21.40 -26.25 -7.21
C VAL A 88 21.00 -26.14 -8.67
N HIS A 89 21.26 -27.18 -9.46
CA HIS A 89 20.94 -27.16 -10.88
C HIS A 89 19.43 -27.08 -11.16
N ASN A 90 18.61 -27.80 -10.41
CA ASN A 90 17.16 -27.76 -10.58
C ASN A 90 16.57 -26.40 -10.27
N VAL A 91 16.95 -25.79 -9.15
CA VAL A 91 16.45 -24.45 -8.76
C VAL A 91 16.93 -23.40 -9.75
N TYR A 92 18.21 -23.44 -10.16
CA TYR A 92 18.74 -22.49 -11.13
C TYR A 92 18.08 -22.66 -12.51
N LYS A 93 17.76 -23.89 -12.94
CA LYS A 93 17.00 -24.14 -14.15
C LYS A 93 15.61 -23.51 -14.09
N GLN A 94 14.87 -23.71 -13.01
CA GLN A 94 13.56 -23.07 -12.79
C GLN A 94 13.66 -21.54 -12.84
N PHE A 95 14.68 -21.00 -12.20
CA PHE A 95 14.97 -19.56 -12.20
C PHE A 95 15.21 -19.04 -13.63
N ARG A 96 16.01 -19.71 -14.42
CA ARG A 96 16.26 -19.31 -15.82
C ARG A 96 15.03 -19.45 -16.70
N GLU A 97 14.28 -20.54 -16.59
CA GLU A 97 12.99 -20.70 -17.27
C GLU A 97 12.03 -19.54 -16.95
N TYR A 98 11.98 -19.13 -15.69
CA TYR A 98 11.18 -17.98 -15.26
C TYR A 98 11.72 -16.66 -15.85
N MET A 99 13.03 -16.42 -15.80
CA MET A 99 13.62 -15.16 -16.25
C MET A 99 13.67 -15.00 -17.77
N ASP A 100 13.81 -16.10 -18.52
CA ASP A 100 13.98 -16.09 -19.98
C ASP A 100 12.66 -15.98 -20.76
N GLU A 101 11.52 -15.98 -20.07
CA GLU A 101 10.23 -15.75 -20.68
C GLU A 101 10.12 -14.32 -21.25
N GLU A 102 9.65 -14.20 -22.49
CA GLU A 102 9.50 -12.89 -23.14
C GLU A 102 8.48 -12.01 -22.40
N VAL A 103 8.82 -10.73 -22.23
CA VAL A 103 7.94 -9.75 -21.56
C VAL A 103 6.62 -9.60 -22.32
N ASN A 104 5.52 -9.65 -21.60
CA ASN A 104 4.19 -9.41 -22.15
C ASN A 104 4.01 -7.91 -22.48
N LYS A 105 4.11 -7.59 -23.77
CA LYS A 105 3.94 -6.23 -24.30
C LYS A 105 2.50 -5.89 -24.68
N SER A 106 1.55 -6.77 -24.44
CA SER A 106 0.13 -6.51 -24.76
C SER A 106 -0.53 -5.51 -23.81
N ARG A 107 0.08 -5.28 -22.67
CA ARG A 107 -0.39 -4.33 -21.62
C ARG A 107 0.50 -3.09 -21.57
N PRO A 108 -0.05 -1.92 -21.22
CA PRO A 108 0.74 -0.71 -21.00
C PRO A 108 1.88 -0.90 -20.01
N SER A 109 3.01 -0.25 -20.28
CA SER A 109 4.16 -0.23 -19.39
C SER A 109 3.97 0.79 -18.26
N VAL A 110 4.50 0.51 -17.07
CA VAL A 110 4.26 1.31 -15.85
C VAL A 110 5.55 1.66 -15.13
N ALA A 111 5.69 2.93 -14.72
CA ALA A 111 6.64 3.37 -13.72
C ALA A 111 5.91 3.58 -12.40
N TYR A 112 6.28 2.84 -11.37
CA TYR A 112 5.61 2.79 -10.08
C TYR A 112 6.47 3.47 -9.01
N PHE A 113 6.03 4.63 -8.53
CA PHE A 113 6.74 5.47 -7.57
C PHE A 113 6.19 5.26 -6.17
N CYS A 114 7.04 4.90 -5.23
CA CYS A 114 6.69 4.78 -3.82
C CYS A 114 7.91 5.06 -2.94
N MET A 115 7.68 5.63 -1.75
CA MET A 115 8.76 5.93 -0.81
C MET A 115 9.26 4.69 -0.07
N GLU A 116 8.49 3.62 -0.05
CA GLU A 116 8.83 2.39 0.66
C GLU A 116 8.40 1.12 -0.11
N PHE A 117 9.22 0.07 -0.01
CA PHE A 117 8.97 -1.23 -0.64
C PHE A 117 9.31 -2.37 0.33
N GLY A 118 8.30 -3.13 0.74
CA GLY A 118 8.44 -4.30 1.60
C GLY A 118 8.65 -5.58 0.80
N LEU A 119 9.89 -5.87 0.42
CA LEU A 119 10.24 -7.01 -0.43
C LEU A 119 10.67 -8.24 0.36
N ASN A 120 11.57 -8.05 1.31
CA ASN A 120 12.09 -9.08 2.21
C ASN A 120 12.70 -8.44 3.46
N GLN A 121 12.76 -9.19 4.58
CA GLN A 121 13.31 -8.70 5.85
C GLN A 121 14.80 -8.33 5.76
N VAL A 122 15.55 -8.84 4.78
CA VAL A 122 16.97 -8.52 4.61
C VAL A 122 17.20 -7.13 4.05
N LEU A 123 16.21 -6.52 3.40
CA LEU A 123 16.27 -5.18 2.80
C LEU A 123 15.30 -4.24 3.52
N LYS A 124 15.84 -3.40 4.39
CA LYS A 124 15.06 -2.55 5.29
C LYS A 124 14.69 -1.21 4.64
N ILE A 125 13.85 -1.25 3.62
CA ILE A 125 13.35 -0.07 2.90
C ILE A 125 11.82 0.07 3.01
N TYR A 126 11.22 -0.43 4.09
CA TYR A 126 9.79 -0.35 4.37
C TYR A 126 9.53 -0.15 5.86
N SER A 127 8.36 0.40 6.21
CA SER A 127 7.93 0.57 7.60
C SER A 127 6.62 -0.15 7.92
N GLY A 128 5.68 -0.18 6.99
CA GLY A 128 4.33 -0.67 7.24
C GLY A 128 3.60 -1.20 6.02
N GLY A 129 2.25 -1.12 6.08
CA GLY A 129 1.36 -1.70 5.08
C GLY A 129 1.53 -1.15 3.67
N LEU A 130 1.83 0.14 3.54
CA LEU A 130 2.07 0.78 2.25
C LEU A 130 3.26 0.13 1.52
N GLY A 131 4.37 -0.06 2.22
CA GLY A 131 5.55 -0.71 1.66
C GLY A 131 5.33 -2.18 1.35
N MET A 132 4.59 -2.89 2.20
CA MET A 132 4.22 -4.29 1.92
C MET A 132 3.39 -4.41 0.65
N LEU A 133 2.42 -3.52 0.46
CA LEU A 133 1.62 -3.48 -0.76
C LEU A 133 2.51 -3.20 -1.99
N ALA A 134 3.36 -2.20 -1.93
CA ALA A 134 4.25 -1.84 -3.03
C ALA A 134 5.22 -2.99 -3.38
N GLY A 135 5.77 -3.67 -2.38
CA GLY A 135 6.63 -4.84 -2.59
C GLY A 135 5.88 -6.01 -3.23
N ASP A 136 4.68 -6.32 -2.74
CA ASP A 136 3.82 -7.36 -3.30
C ASP A 136 3.41 -7.03 -4.75
N TYR A 137 3.17 -5.75 -5.04
CA TYR A 137 2.84 -5.28 -6.38
C TYR A 137 3.96 -5.55 -7.38
N LEU A 138 5.22 -5.25 -7.02
CA LEU A 138 6.38 -5.57 -7.88
C LEU A 138 6.56 -7.07 -8.09
N LYS A 139 6.35 -7.88 -7.06
CA LYS A 139 6.45 -9.34 -7.17
C LYS A 139 5.39 -9.91 -8.12
N GLU A 140 4.16 -9.44 -8.00
CA GLU A 140 3.09 -9.87 -8.91
C GLU A 140 3.32 -9.37 -10.34
N ALA A 141 3.78 -8.13 -10.52
CA ALA A 141 4.16 -7.63 -11.84
C ALA A 141 5.24 -8.51 -12.49
N SER A 142 6.17 -9.03 -11.70
CA SER A 142 7.16 -10.01 -12.14
C SER A 142 6.51 -11.34 -12.51
N ASP A 143 5.66 -11.91 -11.66
CA ASP A 143 4.99 -13.19 -11.91
C ASP A 143 4.02 -13.10 -13.11
N SER A 144 3.36 -11.98 -13.30
CA SER A 144 2.49 -11.69 -14.45
C SER A 144 3.26 -11.22 -15.70
N ASN A 145 4.59 -11.15 -15.62
CA ASN A 145 5.51 -10.80 -16.72
C ASN A 145 5.18 -9.47 -17.41
N ILE A 146 4.93 -8.44 -16.61
CA ILE A 146 4.53 -7.10 -17.06
C ILE A 146 5.75 -6.20 -17.21
N ASP A 147 5.72 -5.30 -18.20
CA ASP A 147 6.73 -4.25 -18.37
C ASP A 147 6.51 -3.12 -17.34
N LEU A 148 7.10 -3.31 -16.17
CA LEU A 148 7.01 -2.37 -15.06
C LEU A 148 8.38 -2.13 -14.45
N CYS A 149 8.65 -0.91 -13.98
CA CYS A 149 9.76 -0.62 -13.09
C CYS A 149 9.29 0.12 -11.84
N GLY A 150 9.95 -0.15 -10.71
CA GLY A 150 9.77 0.59 -9.48
C GLY A 150 10.78 1.71 -9.33
N VAL A 151 10.38 2.78 -8.64
CA VAL A 151 11.25 3.91 -8.27
C VAL A 151 11.08 4.19 -6.78
N GLY A 152 12.19 4.20 -6.04
CA GLY A 152 12.20 4.40 -4.61
C GLY A 152 13.50 4.98 -4.08
N LEU A 153 13.67 4.97 -2.77
CA LEU A 153 14.84 5.48 -2.05
C LEU A 153 15.55 4.35 -1.31
N LEU A 154 16.87 4.40 -1.26
CA LEU A 154 17.70 3.46 -0.51
C LEU A 154 18.14 4.08 0.82
N TYR A 155 17.59 3.56 1.91
CA TYR A 155 17.84 4.12 3.23
C TYR A 155 19.03 3.45 3.91
N ARG A 156 19.97 4.25 4.43
CA ARG A 156 21.14 3.77 5.16
C ARG A 156 20.77 3.02 6.44
N PHE A 157 19.81 3.54 7.20
CA PHE A 157 19.37 2.96 8.46
C PHE A 157 17.98 2.32 8.36
N GLY A 158 17.23 2.64 7.30
CA GLY A 158 15.90 2.10 7.04
C GLY A 158 14.88 2.47 8.11
N TYR A 159 14.14 1.47 8.58
CA TYR A 159 13.23 1.59 9.72
C TYR A 159 13.80 0.83 10.91
N PHE A 160 13.43 1.21 12.13
CA PHE A 160 14.07 0.72 13.34
C PHE A 160 13.76 -0.74 13.68
N THR A 161 14.70 -1.38 14.38
CA THR A 161 14.50 -2.62 15.10
C THR A 161 13.96 -2.30 16.49
N GLN A 162 12.90 -3.00 16.92
CA GLN A 162 12.24 -2.77 18.19
C GLN A 162 12.78 -3.71 19.26
N SER A 163 13.06 -3.18 20.42
CA SER A 163 13.12 -3.93 21.68
C SER A 163 12.30 -3.24 22.77
N LEU A 164 11.97 -3.96 23.82
CA LEU A 164 11.30 -3.40 25.00
C LEU A 164 12.24 -3.41 26.20
N SER A 165 12.18 -2.33 26.97
CA SER A 165 12.80 -2.29 28.29
C SER A 165 12.07 -3.18 29.30
N MET A 166 12.64 -3.38 30.49
CA MET A 166 12.04 -4.18 31.56
C MET A 166 10.68 -3.63 32.03
N ASP A 167 10.43 -2.35 31.84
CA ASP A 167 9.16 -1.67 32.17
C ASP A 167 8.23 -1.49 30.96
N GLY A 168 8.57 -2.10 29.81
CA GLY A 168 7.73 -2.15 28.60
C GLY A 168 7.83 -0.92 27.69
N GLN A 169 8.82 -0.04 27.89
CA GLN A 169 9.07 1.08 26.98
C GLN A 169 9.67 0.59 25.66
N GLN A 170 9.15 1.08 24.54
CA GLN A 170 9.72 0.81 23.23
C GLN A 170 11.07 1.49 23.08
N ILE A 171 12.07 0.71 22.65
CA ILE A 171 13.41 1.19 22.28
C ILE A 171 13.56 1.01 20.78
N ALA A 172 13.76 2.11 20.07
CA ALA A 172 14.01 2.11 18.63
C ALA A 172 15.52 2.10 18.38
N LYS A 173 16.01 1.06 17.71
CA LYS A 173 17.42 0.92 17.35
C LYS A 173 17.55 0.97 15.83
N TYR A 174 18.44 1.85 15.35
CA TYR A 174 18.76 1.98 13.93
C TYR A 174 20.14 1.40 13.65
N ASP A 175 20.16 0.31 12.89
CA ASP A 175 21.41 -0.32 12.45
C ASP A 175 21.66 0.03 10.98
N ALA A 176 22.92 0.42 10.67
CA ALA A 176 23.29 0.74 9.31
C ALA A 176 23.23 -0.48 8.40
N GLN A 177 22.64 -0.31 7.23
CA GLN A 177 22.66 -1.31 6.17
C GLN A 177 23.98 -1.22 5.39
N TYR A 178 24.63 -2.37 5.22
CA TYR A 178 25.83 -2.50 4.39
C TYR A 178 25.39 -2.91 2.98
N PHE A 179 25.30 -1.96 2.07
CA PHE A 179 24.68 -2.14 0.76
C PHE A 179 25.33 -3.24 -0.08
N ASN A 180 26.66 -3.43 0.03
CA ASN A 180 27.36 -4.51 -0.67
C ASN A 180 27.03 -5.92 -0.15
N ALA A 181 26.43 -6.03 1.03
CA ALA A 181 26.00 -7.28 1.63
C ALA A 181 24.50 -7.57 1.43
N LEU A 182 23.83 -6.75 0.64
CA LEU A 182 22.39 -6.86 0.36
C LEU A 182 22.17 -7.37 -1.08
N PRO A 183 21.00 -7.95 -1.37
CA PRO A 183 20.63 -8.37 -2.72
C PRO A 183 20.25 -7.16 -3.60
N ILE A 184 21.18 -6.22 -3.73
CA ILE A 184 21.07 -5.01 -4.57
C ILE A 184 22.35 -4.86 -5.40
N GLU A 185 22.23 -4.17 -6.51
CA GLU A 185 23.34 -3.96 -7.43
C GLU A 185 23.46 -2.48 -7.79
N ARG A 186 24.70 -2.05 -8.10
CA ARG A 186 24.96 -0.69 -8.58
C ARG A 186 24.53 -0.57 -10.04
N GLU A 187 23.78 0.49 -10.37
CA GLU A 187 23.65 0.86 -11.78
C GLU A 187 24.92 1.53 -12.25
N LEU A 188 25.40 1.13 -13.43
CA LEU A 188 26.66 1.62 -13.98
C LEU A 188 26.39 2.48 -15.21
N ASP A 189 27.20 3.53 -15.39
CA ASP A 189 27.25 4.32 -16.61
C ASP A 189 28.03 3.58 -17.73
N ALA A 190 28.11 4.19 -18.90
CA ALA A 190 28.82 3.63 -20.05
C ALA A 190 30.33 3.43 -19.80
N ASN A 191 30.91 4.08 -18.79
CA ASN A 191 32.33 3.99 -18.42
C ASN A 191 32.58 2.96 -17.31
N GLY A 192 31.53 2.30 -16.82
CA GLY A 192 31.62 1.34 -15.72
C GLY A 192 31.65 1.97 -14.33
N ASN A 193 31.41 3.28 -14.19
CA ASN A 193 31.26 3.93 -12.90
C ASN A 193 29.80 3.86 -12.44
N GLN A 194 29.58 3.92 -11.12
CA GLN A 194 28.23 3.97 -10.60
C GLN A 194 27.51 5.22 -11.12
N LEU A 195 26.29 5.02 -11.62
CA LEU A 195 25.45 6.10 -12.17
C LEU A 195 25.09 7.10 -11.08
N VAL A 196 25.25 8.38 -11.38
CA VAL A 196 24.91 9.51 -10.49
C VAL A 196 23.83 10.34 -11.15
N ILE A 197 22.83 10.76 -10.37
CA ILE A 197 21.81 11.72 -10.77
C ILE A 197 22.02 13.01 -10.01
N ASP A 198 22.08 14.12 -10.72
CA ASP A 198 22.17 15.46 -10.18
C ASP A 198 20.77 16.07 -10.08
N ILE A 199 20.33 16.34 -8.86
CA ILE A 199 18.99 16.83 -8.57
C ILE A 199 19.08 18.28 -8.07
N PRO A 200 18.31 19.22 -8.66
CA PRO A 200 18.34 20.62 -8.25
C PRO A 200 17.65 20.82 -6.90
N TYR A 201 18.39 21.38 -5.95
CA TYR A 201 17.92 21.83 -4.64
C TYR A 201 18.33 23.28 -4.44
N GLN A 202 17.38 24.20 -4.42
CA GLN A 202 17.68 25.64 -4.34
C GLN A 202 18.69 26.09 -5.41
N ASN A 203 19.86 26.58 -4.98
CA ASN A 203 20.97 27.05 -5.82
C ASN A 203 22.10 26.03 -5.96
N TYR A 204 21.91 24.81 -5.52
CA TYR A 204 22.91 23.74 -5.57
C TYR A 204 22.29 22.42 -6.04
N GLN A 205 23.12 21.42 -6.21
CA GLN A 205 22.67 20.08 -6.61
C GLN A 205 22.96 19.08 -5.51
N VAL A 206 22.01 18.13 -5.33
CA VAL A 206 22.21 16.93 -4.55
C VAL A 206 22.49 15.77 -5.50
N HIS A 207 23.51 15.00 -5.19
CA HIS A 207 24.01 13.89 -6.01
C HIS A 207 23.48 12.57 -5.45
N ALA A 208 22.69 11.85 -6.22
CA ALA A 208 22.18 10.54 -5.84
C ALA A 208 22.85 9.43 -6.63
N LEU A 209 23.41 8.44 -5.91
CA LEU A 209 23.88 7.19 -6.51
C LEU A 209 22.66 6.33 -6.86
N VAL A 210 22.72 5.65 -7.99
CA VAL A 210 21.66 4.75 -8.43
C VAL A 210 22.01 3.31 -8.15
N TRP A 211 21.10 2.64 -7.45
CA TRP A 211 21.11 1.20 -7.20
C TRP A 211 19.87 0.56 -7.80
N HIS A 212 19.87 -0.74 -8.00
CA HIS A 212 18.67 -1.47 -8.33
C HIS A 212 18.55 -2.77 -7.53
N VAL A 213 17.32 -3.20 -7.35
CA VAL A 213 16.93 -4.49 -6.83
C VAL A 213 16.31 -5.29 -7.96
N ASN A 214 16.78 -6.49 -8.21
CA ASN A 214 16.13 -7.43 -9.12
C ASN A 214 15.00 -8.13 -8.36
N VAL A 215 13.75 -7.79 -8.67
CA VAL A 215 12.55 -8.42 -8.12
C VAL A 215 11.98 -9.36 -9.18
N GLY A 216 12.61 -10.54 -9.32
CA GLY A 216 12.36 -11.40 -10.47
C GLY A 216 12.72 -10.68 -11.76
N ARG A 217 11.76 -10.50 -12.65
CA ARG A 217 11.89 -9.80 -13.94
C ARG A 217 11.84 -8.27 -13.82
N ILE A 218 11.39 -7.75 -12.67
CA ILE A 218 11.19 -6.31 -12.44
C ILE A 218 12.44 -5.71 -11.81
N LYS A 219 12.83 -4.52 -12.27
CA LYS A 219 13.84 -3.70 -11.59
C LYS A 219 13.18 -2.63 -10.74
N LEU A 220 13.60 -2.56 -9.47
CA LEU A 220 13.33 -1.46 -8.58
C LEU A 220 14.58 -0.59 -8.50
N TYR A 221 14.50 0.63 -9.02
CA TYR A 221 15.59 1.60 -8.95
C TYR A 221 15.50 2.39 -7.65
N LEU A 222 16.65 2.55 -6.99
CA LEU A 222 16.75 3.20 -5.69
C LEU A 222 17.79 4.32 -5.72
N LEU A 223 17.44 5.47 -5.19
CA LEU A 223 18.30 6.64 -5.07
C LEU A 223 18.92 6.74 -3.68
N ASP A 224 20.24 7.00 -3.62
CA ASP A 224 21.05 7.07 -2.42
C ASP A 224 21.86 8.37 -2.37
N THR A 225 21.56 9.24 -1.40
CA THR A 225 22.27 10.50 -1.18
C THR A 225 23.42 10.40 -0.18
N ASP A 226 23.56 9.26 0.52
CA ASP A 226 24.60 9.06 1.52
C ASP A 226 25.97 8.74 0.88
N ASN A 227 26.52 9.73 0.21
CA ASN A 227 27.81 9.65 -0.48
C ASN A 227 28.64 10.95 -0.30
N GLU A 228 29.92 10.86 -0.61
CA GLU A 228 30.90 11.94 -0.36
C GLU A 228 30.73 13.18 -1.24
N MET A 229 29.98 13.10 -2.33
CA MET A 229 29.69 14.25 -3.19
C MET A 229 28.73 15.25 -2.54
N ASN A 230 27.98 14.82 -1.55
CA ASN A 230 27.00 15.63 -0.84
C ASN A 230 27.56 16.19 0.47
N SER A 231 27.02 17.35 0.86
CA SER A 231 27.26 17.95 2.18
C SER A 231 26.76 17.05 3.32
N GLU A 232 27.24 17.31 4.53
CA GLU A 232 26.77 16.63 5.75
C GLU A 232 25.26 16.89 6.03
N TYR A 233 24.69 17.94 5.44
CA TYR A 233 23.26 18.26 5.54
C TYR A 233 22.38 17.52 4.54
N ASP A 234 22.94 17.06 3.42
CA ASP A 234 22.19 16.42 2.35
C ASP A 234 22.36 14.91 2.32
N ARG A 235 23.48 14.39 2.82
CA ARG A 235 23.67 12.94 3.00
C ARG A 235 22.55 12.29 3.80
N PRO A 236 22.03 12.89 4.91
CA PRO A 236 20.95 12.30 5.71
C PRO A 236 19.56 12.23 5.03
N ILE A 237 19.37 12.81 3.84
CA ILE A 237 18.08 12.72 3.14
C ILE A 237 17.62 11.26 3.03
N THR A 238 18.54 10.34 2.70
CA THR A 238 18.25 8.90 2.61
C THR A 238 18.77 8.10 3.80
N HIS A 239 18.86 8.67 5.00
CA HIS A 239 19.23 7.93 6.19
C HIS A 239 18.06 7.09 6.72
N ASN A 240 16.95 7.71 7.08
CA ASN A 240 15.83 7.05 7.73
C ASN A 240 14.53 7.25 6.94
N LEU A 241 13.81 6.18 6.76
CA LEU A 241 12.45 6.23 6.22
C LEU A 241 11.54 6.96 7.23
N TYR A 242 10.82 8.00 6.76
CA TYR A 242 9.98 8.87 7.59
C TYR A 242 10.73 9.54 8.77
N GLY A 243 12.03 9.70 8.62
CA GLY A 243 12.85 10.36 9.63
C GLY A 243 13.01 11.86 9.39
N GLY A 244 13.46 12.57 10.43
CA GLY A 244 13.69 13.99 10.40
C GLY A 244 12.42 14.84 10.57
N ASP A 245 12.53 16.10 10.17
CA ASP A 245 11.46 17.08 10.22
C ASP A 245 10.69 17.19 8.89
N ASN A 246 9.77 18.15 8.83
CA ASN A 246 8.97 18.40 7.63
C ASN A 246 9.82 18.87 6.43
N GLU A 247 10.94 19.54 6.68
CA GLU A 247 11.89 19.92 5.63
C GLU A 247 12.58 18.68 5.02
N ASN A 248 13.04 17.76 5.86
CA ASN A 248 13.60 16.49 5.37
C ASN A 248 12.57 15.69 4.60
N ARG A 249 11.30 15.71 5.03
CA ARG A 249 10.20 15.08 4.29
C ARG A 249 10.08 15.66 2.89
N LEU A 250 10.06 16.97 2.74
CA LEU A 250 10.02 17.62 1.42
C LEU A 250 11.24 17.25 0.57
N LYS A 251 12.45 17.22 1.15
CA LYS A 251 13.67 16.80 0.46
C LYS A 251 13.56 15.36 -0.06
N GLN A 252 13.00 14.44 0.72
CA GLN A 252 12.78 13.05 0.27
C GLN A 252 11.78 12.98 -0.88
N GLU A 253 10.72 13.76 -0.86
CA GLU A 253 9.71 13.81 -1.93
C GLU A 253 10.26 14.43 -3.22
N ILE A 254 11.11 15.44 -3.11
CA ILE A 254 11.85 16.00 -4.26
C ILE A 254 12.76 14.93 -4.85
N LEU A 255 13.51 14.23 -4.02
CA LEU A 255 14.41 13.16 -4.46
C LEU A 255 13.65 12.06 -5.17
N LEU A 256 12.55 11.59 -4.60
CA LEU A 256 11.73 10.52 -5.17
C LEU A 256 11.10 10.93 -6.51
N GLY A 257 10.36 12.04 -6.51
CA GLY A 257 9.57 12.46 -7.68
C GLY A 257 10.47 13.04 -8.78
N ILE A 258 11.19 14.10 -8.47
CA ILE A 258 12.05 14.79 -9.44
C ILE A 258 13.28 13.96 -9.73
N GLY A 259 14.00 13.51 -8.71
CA GLY A 259 15.17 12.68 -8.86
C GLY A 259 14.88 11.36 -9.55
N GLY A 260 13.78 10.70 -9.20
CA GLY A 260 13.34 9.47 -9.84
C GLY A 260 13.02 9.63 -11.33
N THR A 261 12.37 10.72 -11.70
CA THR A 261 12.05 11.02 -13.11
C THR A 261 13.32 11.35 -13.91
N LEU A 262 14.22 12.14 -13.35
CA LEU A 262 15.52 12.43 -13.97
C LEU A 262 16.35 11.15 -14.15
N MET A 263 16.30 10.25 -13.18
CA MET A 263 16.95 8.94 -13.26
C MET A 263 16.41 8.10 -14.40
N LEU A 264 15.09 7.97 -14.53
CA LEU A 264 14.46 7.23 -15.64
C LEU A 264 14.87 7.81 -16.99
N LYS A 265 14.88 9.14 -17.11
CA LYS A 265 15.33 9.84 -18.32
C LYS A 265 16.78 9.51 -18.67
N LYS A 266 17.68 9.53 -17.67
CA LYS A 266 19.12 9.23 -17.85
C LYS A 266 19.36 7.76 -18.22
N LEU A 267 18.53 6.85 -17.72
CA LEU A 267 18.53 5.44 -18.08
C LEU A 267 17.85 5.14 -19.44
N GLY A 268 17.24 6.15 -20.09
CA GLY A 268 16.50 5.97 -21.33
C GLY A 268 15.19 5.21 -21.18
N ILE A 269 14.62 5.17 -19.97
CA ILE A 269 13.39 4.46 -19.64
C ILE A 269 12.19 5.40 -19.81
N LYS A 270 11.30 5.05 -20.73
CA LYS A 270 9.98 5.68 -20.91
C LYS A 270 8.91 4.63 -20.64
N LYS A 271 7.86 5.04 -19.93
CA LYS A 271 6.69 4.18 -19.65
C LYS A 271 5.40 4.86 -20.12
N ASP A 272 4.39 4.07 -20.39
CA ASP A 272 3.09 4.58 -20.80
C ASP A 272 2.35 5.24 -19.64
N ILE A 273 2.50 4.70 -18.43
CA ILE A 273 1.82 5.13 -17.20
C ILE A 273 2.84 5.43 -16.10
N TYR A 274 2.58 6.51 -15.37
CA TYR A 274 3.31 6.90 -14.15
C TYR A 274 2.36 6.84 -12.97
N HIS A 275 2.56 5.86 -12.12
CA HIS A 275 1.70 5.59 -10.97
C HIS A 275 2.30 6.20 -9.70
N CYS A 276 1.63 7.21 -9.16
CA CYS A 276 1.95 7.81 -7.87
C CYS A 276 1.25 7.00 -6.76
N ASN A 277 2.01 6.12 -6.09
CA ASN A 277 1.50 5.37 -4.96
C ASN A 277 1.65 6.19 -3.68
N GLU A 278 0.65 6.96 -3.35
CA GLU A 278 0.55 8.03 -2.34
C GLU A 278 1.07 9.40 -2.85
N GLY A 279 0.65 10.47 -2.16
CA GLY A 279 0.95 11.86 -2.51
C GLY A 279 2.43 12.20 -2.54
N HIS A 280 3.24 11.51 -1.74
CA HIS A 280 4.69 11.73 -1.67
C HIS A 280 5.44 11.49 -3.00
N ALA A 281 4.81 10.84 -3.97
CA ALA A 281 5.37 10.60 -5.30
C ALA A 281 5.01 11.67 -6.34
N ALA A 282 4.10 12.59 -6.02
CA ALA A 282 3.45 13.46 -6.99
C ALA A 282 4.39 14.42 -7.74
N LEU A 283 5.55 14.77 -7.18
CA LEU A 283 6.54 15.63 -7.85
C LEU A 283 7.18 14.98 -9.09
N CYS A 284 6.95 13.68 -9.35
CA CYS A 284 7.31 13.08 -10.64
C CYS A 284 6.58 13.78 -11.80
N ASN A 285 5.33 14.19 -11.58
CA ASN A 285 4.54 14.93 -12.58
C ASN A 285 5.08 16.32 -12.82
N LEU A 286 5.64 16.99 -11.81
CA LEU A 286 6.28 18.28 -11.98
C LEU A 286 7.49 18.21 -12.95
N GLN A 287 8.36 17.24 -12.75
CA GLN A 287 9.52 17.04 -13.64
C GLN A 287 9.07 16.68 -15.06
N ARG A 288 8.05 15.86 -15.21
CA ARG A 288 7.49 15.50 -16.51
C ARG A 288 6.88 16.71 -17.25
N LEU A 289 6.20 17.60 -16.52
CA LEU A 289 5.74 18.89 -17.08
C LEU A 289 6.92 19.71 -17.62
N CYS A 290 7.99 19.86 -16.85
CA CYS A 290 9.20 20.54 -17.27
C CYS A 290 9.81 19.93 -18.55
N ASP A 291 9.85 18.59 -18.60
CA ASP A 291 10.40 17.88 -19.77
C ASP A 291 9.58 18.16 -21.05
N TYR A 292 8.25 18.09 -21.00
CA TYR A 292 7.40 18.41 -22.15
C TYR A 292 7.48 19.88 -22.59
N ILE A 293 7.60 20.81 -21.63
CA ILE A 293 7.77 22.24 -21.94
C ILE A 293 9.13 22.48 -22.57
N GLN A 294 10.18 21.82 -22.11
CA GLN A 294 11.50 21.88 -22.74
C GLN A 294 11.48 21.34 -24.19
N ASP A 295 10.61 20.36 -24.47
CA ASP A 295 10.40 19.80 -25.80
C ASP A 295 9.52 20.71 -26.69
N GLY A 296 9.05 21.86 -26.19
CA GLY A 296 8.41 22.92 -26.96
C GLY A 296 6.89 23.02 -26.79
N LEU A 297 6.29 22.33 -25.86
CA LEU A 297 4.86 22.45 -25.52
C LEU A 297 4.62 23.61 -24.54
N SER A 298 3.43 24.19 -24.57
CA SER A 298 2.98 25.11 -23.54
C SER A 298 2.69 24.37 -22.24
N PHE A 299 2.58 25.08 -21.11
CA PHE A 299 2.19 24.50 -19.82
C PHE A 299 0.86 23.76 -19.92
N ASN A 300 -0.16 24.36 -20.54
CA ASN A 300 -1.48 23.76 -20.65
C ASN A 300 -1.48 22.50 -21.53
N GLU A 301 -0.72 22.51 -22.64
CA GLU A 301 -0.54 21.33 -23.50
C GLU A 301 0.21 20.21 -22.78
N ALA A 302 1.29 20.54 -22.06
CA ALA A 302 2.04 19.58 -21.25
C ALA A 302 1.19 18.97 -20.15
N MET A 303 0.32 19.76 -19.51
CA MET A 303 -0.57 19.30 -18.46
C MET A 303 -1.54 18.24 -18.97
N GLU A 304 -2.11 18.39 -20.18
CA GLU A 304 -2.98 17.37 -20.76
C GLU A 304 -2.26 16.03 -20.93
N LEU A 305 -1.00 16.04 -21.34
CA LEU A 305 -0.21 14.81 -21.52
C LEU A 305 0.18 14.15 -20.21
N VAL A 306 0.63 14.96 -19.24
CA VAL A 306 1.03 14.43 -17.92
C VAL A 306 -0.17 13.85 -17.20
N ARG A 307 -1.31 14.54 -17.20
CA ARG A 307 -2.55 14.04 -16.59
C ARG A 307 -2.98 12.73 -17.22
N ALA A 308 -3.04 12.65 -18.54
CA ALA A 308 -3.51 11.46 -19.29
C ALA A 308 -2.69 10.19 -19.05
N SER A 309 -1.46 10.31 -18.55
CA SER A 309 -0.56 9.20 -18.27
C SER A 309 -0.20 9.05 -16.79
N SER A 310 -1.02 9.61 -15.89
CA SER A 310 -0.73 9.62 -14.45
C SER A 310 -1.93 9.16 -13.63
N LEU A 311 -1.68 8.18 -12.76
CA LEU A 311 -2.62 7.67 -11.76
C LEU A 311 -2.12 8.02 -10.35
N TYR A 312 -3.02 8.48 -9.49
CA TYR A 312 -2.78 8.70 -8.07
C TYR A 312 -3.60 7.73 -7.22
N THR A 313 -2.91 6.90 -6.43
CA THR A 313 -3.54 6.05 -5.43
C THR A 313 -3.36 6.66 -4.05
N VAL A 314 -4.46 6.99 -3.38
CA VAL A 314 -4.47 7.50 -2.01
C VAL A 314 -4.58 6.35 -1.02
N HIS A 315 -3.74 6.37 0.02
CA HIS A 315 -3.78 5.40 1.13
C HIS A 315 -4.23 6.04 2.44
N THR A 316 -4.26 7.36 2.49
CA THR A 316 -4.58 8.12 3.70
C THR A 316 -6.09 8.28 3.83
N PRO A 317 -6.68 7.92 4.98
CA PRO A 317 -8.14 7.96 5.17
C PRO A 317 -8.66 9.30 5.72
N VAL A 318 -7.77 10.23 6.08
CA VAL A 318 -8.12 11.52 6.70
C VAL A 318 -7.27 12.66 6.15
N PRO A 319 -7.83 13.88 5.97
CA PRO A 319 -7.10 15.02 5.41
C PRO A 319 -5.82 15.37 6.19
N ALA A 320 -5.83 15.30 7.51
CA ALA A 320 -4.70 15.63 8.37
C ALA A 320 -3.48 14.69 8.21
N GLY A 321 -3.67 13.55 7.58
CA GLY A 321 -2.61 12.56 7.31
C GLY A 321 -1.84 12.82 6.01
N HIS A 322 -2.24 13.79 5.20
CA HIS A 322 -1.52 14.17 3.98
C HIS A 322 -0.28 15.02 4.29
N ASP A 323 0.64 15.10 3.32
CA ASP A 323 1.83 15.94 3.43
C ASP A 323 1.49 17.38 3.05
N TYR A 324 1.71 18.29 4.00
CA TYR A 324 1.48 19.71 3.85
C TYR A 324 2.79 20.48 4.10
N PHE A 325 3.07 21.45 3.24
CA PHE A 325 4.25 22.30 3.34
C PHE A 325 3.86 23.78 3.35
N GLU A 326 4.43 24.53 4.30
CA GLU A 326 4.29 26.00 4.31
C GLU A 326 4.83 26.58 3.01
N ALA A 327 4.20 27.65 2.53
CA ALA A 327 4.57 28.29 1.26
C ALA A 327 6.05 28.72 1.23
N ASP A 328 6.59 29.24 2.34
CA ASP A 328 7.99 29.64 2.45
C ASP A 328 8.95 28.46 2.32
N LEU A 329 8.64 27.34 3.02
CA LEU A 329 9.43 26.12 2.92
C LEU A 329 9.38 25.51 1.51
N PHE A 330 8.20 25.43 0.94
CA PHE A 330 8.02 24.92 -0.42
C PHE A 330 8.74 25.80 -1.44
N GLY A 331 8.61 27.13 -1.31
CA GLY A 331 9.28 28.12 -2.15
C GLY A 331 10.80 28.09 -2.04
N LYS A 332 11.33 27.74 -0.87
CA LYS A 332 12.77 27.57 -0.67
C LYS A 332 13.38 26.60 -1.68
N TYR A 333 12.69 25.49 -1.97
CA TYR A 333 13.17 24.45 -2.91
C TYR A 333 12.57 24.56 -4.30
N MET A 334 11.32 24.98 -4.42
CA MET A 334 10.53 24.95 -5.65
C MET A 334 10.43 26.34 -6.34
N GLY A 335 10.98 27.39 -5.77
CA GLY A 335 10.85 28.77 -6.27
C GLY A 335 11.38 29.01 -7.69
N GLY A 336 12.25 28.16 -8.21
CA GLY A 336 12.75 28.22 -9.60
C GLY A 336 11.87 27.49 -10.64
N TYR A 337 10.82 26.76 -10.22
CA TYR A 337 9.98 26.00 -11.14
C TYR A 337 8.97 26.84 -11.93
N PRO A 338 8.36 27.91 -11.41
CA PRO A 338 7.47 28.77 -12.18
C PRO A 338 8.08 29.24 -13.51
N GLU A 339 9.34 29.68 -13.48
CA GLU A 339 10.05 30.10 -14.69
C GLU A 339 10.20 28.94 -15.69
N LYS A 340 10.53 27.73 -15.23
CA LYS A 340 10.64 26.53 -16.06
C LYS A 340 9.31 26.12 -16.67
N LEU A 341 8.21 26.37 -15.97
CA LEU A 341 6.85 26.04 -16.37
C LEU A 341 6.20 27.15 -17.23
N GLY A 342 6.75 28.37 -17.21
CA GLY A 342 6.18 29.54 -17.91
C GLY A 342 4.89 30.04 -17.24
N ILE A 343 4.75 29.89 -15.93
CA ILE A 343 3.60 30.35 -15.13
C ILE A 343 4.06 31.19 -13.94
N SER A 344 3.12 31.87 -13.28
CA SER A 344 3.40 32.63 -12.06
C SER A 344 3.61 31.73 -10.85
N TRP A 345 4.20 32.28 -9.77
CA TRP A 345 4.29 31.59 -8.48
C TRP A 345 2.92 31.24 -7.90
N ASP A 346 1.96 32.18 -8.02
CA ASP A 346 0.61 31.98 -7.50
C ASP A 346 -0.12 30.82 -8.22
N GLU A 347 0.01 30.74 -9.54
CA GLU A 347 -0.51 29.60 -10.31
C GLU A 347 0.15 28.29 -9.91
N PHE A 348 1.47 28.31 -9.73
CA PHE A 348 2.22 27.11 -9.34
C PHE A 348 1.83 26.59 -7.96
N ILE A 349 1.87 27.46 -6.93
CA ILE A 349 1.53 27.03 -5.56
C ILE A 349 0.04 26.72 -5.41
N GLY A 350 -0.79 27.36 -6.22
CA GLY A 350 -2.23 27.11 -6.27
C GLY A 350 -2.59 25.70 -6.72
N MET A 351 -1.71 25.02 -7.48
CA MET A 351 -1.93 23.62 -7.85
C MET A 351 -1.93 22.65 -6.65
N GLY A 352 -1.33 23.03 -5.53
CA GLY A 352 -1.33 22.25 -4.29
C GLY A 352 -2.34 22.76 -3.23
N ARG A 353 -3.21 23.72 -3.59
CA ARG A 353 -4.22 24.28 -2.72
C ARG A 353 -5.62 23.95 -3.16
N ILE A 354 -6.53 23.73 -2.22
CA ILE A 354 -7.97 23.56 -2.50
C ILE A 354 -8.54 24.90 -3.00
N ASN A 355 -8.17 26.00 -2.33
CA ASN A 355 -8.46 27.35 -2.81
C ASN A 355 -7.15 28.00 -3.27
N ALA A 356 -6.93 28.04 -4.58
CA ALA A 356 -5.71 28.56 -5.18
C ALA A 356 -5.40 30.01 -4.72
N ASP A 357 -6.43 30.82 -4.45
CA ASP A 357 -6.32 32.22 -4.05
C ASP A 357 -6.12 32.42 -2.53
N ASP A 358 -6.19 31.35 -1.73
CA ASP A 358 -5.95 31.47 -0.29
C ASP A 358 -4.46 31.36 0.05
N HIS A 359 -3.83 32.52 0.24
CA HIS A 359 -2.41 32.61 0.56
C HIS A 359 -2.03 32.01 1.94
N ASN A 360 -2.99 31.71 2.79
CA ASN A 360 -2.76 31.05 4.09
C ASN A 360 -2.80 29.52 3.97
N GLU A 361 -3.32 29.00 2.87
CA GLU A 361 -3.39 27.55 2.64
C GLU A 361 -2.01 27.00 2.29
N LYS A 362 -1.61 25.92 2.99
CA LYS A 362 -0.36 25.21 2.73
C LYS A 362 -0.44 24.45 1.40
N PHE A 363 0.72 24.19 0.81
CA PHE A 363 0.82 23.29 -0.31
C PHE A 363 0.60 21.84 0.13
N CYS A 364 -0.39 21.18 -0.42
CA CYS A 364 -0.72 19.78 -0.14
C CYS A 364 -0.33 18.90 -1.33
N MET A 365 0.51 17.90 -1.08
CA MET A 365 0.98 16.98 -2.13
C MET A 365 -0.16 16.16 -2.74
N SER A 366 -1.17 15.79 -1.95
CA SER A 366 -2.32 15.05 -2.44
C SER A 366 -3.24 15.90 -3.32
N VAL A 367 -3.39 17.18 -3.02
CA VAL A 367 -4.12 18.12 -3.90
C VAL A 367 -3.36 18.28 -5.22
N PHE A 368 -2.05 18.46 -5.14
CA PHE A 368 -1.19 18.52 -6.33
C PHE A 368 -1.30 17.24 -7.17
N ALA A 369 -1.31 16.06 -6.53
CA ALA A 369 -1.51 14.77 -7.20
C ALA A 369 -2.88 14.72 -7.91
N CYS A 370 -3.98 15.12 -7.26
CA CYS A 370 -5.31 15.18 -7.87
C CYS A 370 -5.36 16.12 -9.08
N ASN A 371 -4.63 17.24 -9.02
CA ASN A 371 -4.59 18.21 -10.10
C ASN A 371 -3.72 17.79 -11.29
N THR A 372 -2.73 16.92 -11.06
CA THR A 372 -1.76 16.50 -12.08
C THR A 372 -1.95 15.06 -12.56
N CYS A 373 -2.86 14.29 -11.96
CA CYS A 373 -3.26 12.96 -12.41
C CYS A 373 -4.67 13.01 -12.98
N GLN A 374 -4.92 12.26 -14.05
CA GLN A 374 -6.26 12.12 -14.60
C GLN A 374 -7.13 11.25 -13.71
N GLU A 375 -6.58 10.15 -13.23
CA GLU A 375 -7.28 9.18 -12.42
C GLU A 375 -6.81 9.21 -10.97
N VAL A 376 -7.75 9.00 -10.06
CA VAL A 376 -7.52 8.92 -8.60
C VAL A 376 -8.29 7.74 -8.06
N ASN A 377 -7.66 6.93 -7.22
CA ASN A 377 -8.34 5.82 -6.57
C ASN A 377 -8.01 5.65 -5.09
N GLY A 378 -9.00 5.21 -4.32
CA GLY A 378 -8.80 4.65 -3.00
C GLY A 378 -8.43 3.16 -3.04
N VAL A 379 -8.18 2.56 -1.87
CA VAL A 379 -7.61 1.21 -1.73
C VAL A 379 -8.59 0.17 -1.17
N SER A 380 -9.84 0.54 -1.05
CA SER A 380 -11.02 -0.32 -0.83
C SER A 380 -12.28 0.40 -1.27
N LYS A 381 -13.39 -0.29 -1.41
CA LYS A 381 -14.67 0.32 -1.79
C LYS A 381 -15.09 1.43 -0.80
N LEU A 382 -15.02 1.14 0.50
CA LEU A 382 -15.32 2.13 1.53
C LEU A 382 -14.35 3.31 1.48
N HIS A 383 -13.06 3.05 1.30
CA HIS A 383 -12.05 4.10 1.21
C HIS A 383 -12.20 4.94 -0.06
N GLY A 384 -12.63 4.36 -1.17
CA GLY A 384 -12.99 5.10 -2.38
C GLY A 384 -14.07 6.14 -2.07
N TRP A 385 -15.13 5.74 -1.37
CA TRP A 385 -16.19 6.65 -0.95
C TRP A 385 -15.72 7.71 0.07
N VAL A 386 -14.89 7.33 1.04
CA VAL A 386 -14.24 8.28 1.97
C VAL A 386 -13.38 9.28 1.19
N SER A 387 -12.64 8.82 0.19
CA SER A 387 -11.76 9.67 -0.64
C SER A 387 -12.56 10.60 -1.54
N GLN A 388 -13.71 10.16 -2.08
CA GLN A 388 -14.64 11.04 -2.79
C GLN A 388 -15.06 12.23 -1.93
N LYS A 389 -15.43 11.98 -0.68
CA LYS A 389 -15.78 13.04 0.27
C LYS A 389 -14.58 13.92 0.63
N MET A 390 -13.43 13.31 0.87
CA MET A 390 -12.22 14.01 1.28
C MET A 390 -11.72 14.98 0.20
N PHE A 391 -11.80 14.60 -1.06
CA PHE A 391 -11.33 15.42 -2.19
C PHE A 391 -12.42 16.26 -2.86
N ALA A 392 -13.69 16.13 -2.44
CA ALA A 392 -14.77 16.92 -3.00
C ALA A 392 -14.51 18.43 -3.02
N PRO A 393 -13.86 19.06 -2.03
CA PRO A 393 -13.54 20.48 -2.06
C PRO A 393 -12.64 20.93 -3.22
N ILE A 394 -11.88 20.01 -3.83
CA ILE A 394 -11.06 20.30 -5.02
C ILE A 394 -11.94 20.63 -6.23
N TRP A 395 -13.06 19.90 -6.38
CA TRP A 395 -13.95 19.99 -7.54
C TRP A 395 -15.23 20.74 -7.16
N LYS A 396 -15.10 22.05 -6.99
CA LYS A 396 -16.20 22.95 -6.58
C LYS A 396 -17.37 22.88 -7.56
N GLY A 397 -18.58 22.81 -7.03
CA GLY A 397 -19.83 22.76 -7.81
C GLY A 397 -20.32 21.36 -8.10
N TYR A 398 -19.56 20.32 -7.73
CA TYR A 398 -19.95 18.92 -7.80
C TYR A 398 -20.13 18.33 -6.40
N TYR A 399 -21.03 17.38 -6.26
CA TYR A 399 -21.22 16.61 -5.04
C TYR A 399 -20.17 15.49 -4.96
N PRO A 400 -19.85 15.01 -3.73
CA PRO A 400 -18.83 13.96 -3.56
C PRO A 400 -19.06 12.72 -4.42
N GLU A 401 -20.30 12.26 -4.53
CA GLU A 401 -20.67 11.08 -5.30
C GLU A 401 -20.54 11.24 -6.82
N GLU A 402 -20.34 12.45 -7.31
CA GLU A 402 -20.15 12.73 -8.74
C GLU A 402 -18.69 12.75 -9.17
N ASN A 403 -17.77 12.86 -8.23
CA ASN A 403 -16.38 12.93 -8.60
C ASN A 403 -15.83 11.57 -9.04
N HIS A 404 -14.80 11.61 -9.88
CA HIS A 404 -14.22 10.44 -10.54
C HIS A 404 -13.27 9.61 -9.67
N VAL A 405 -13.20 9.85 -8.35
CA VAL A 405 -12.39 9.03 -7.46
C VAL A 405 -12.96 7.62 -7.41
N GLY A 406 -12.22 6.67 -7.97
CA GLY A 406 -12.56 5.25 -7.97
C GLY A 406 -11.92 4.49 -6.81
N TYR A 407 -11.90 3.17 -6.94
CA TYR A 407 -11.19 2.30 -6.01
C TYR A 407 -10.66 1.04 -6.68
N VAL A 408 -9.54 0.55 -6.15
CA VAL A 408 -9.07 -0.83 -6.34
C VAL A 408 -8.77 -1.36 -4.95
N THR A 409 -9.50 -2.38 -4.53
CA THR A 409 -9.27 -2.99 -3.22
C THR A 409 -7.93 -3.69 -3.20
N ASN A 410 -7.13 -3.45 -2.18
CA ASN A 410 -5.82 -4.07 -2.04
C ASN A 410 -5.93 -5.60 -2.01
N GLY A 411 -4.86 -6.26 -2.41
CA GLY A 411 -4.66 -7.69 -2.31
C GLY A 411 -3.25 -8.01 -1.86
N VAL A 412 -2.91 -9.28 -1.77
CA VAL A 412 -1.61 -9.76 -1.30
C VAL A 412 -0.99 -10.73 -2.29
N HIS A 413 0.33 -10.72 -2.37
CA HIS A 413 1.06 -11.63 -3.24
C HIS A 413 1.00 -13.06 -2.69
N PHE A 414 0.20 -13.90 -3.31
CA PHE A 414 -0.09 -15.26 -2.86
C PHE A 414 1.18 -16.09 -2.57
N PRO A 415 2.18 -16.16 -3.46
CA PRO A 415 3.38 -16.96 -3.20
C PRO A 415 4.23 -16.48 -2.03
N THR A 416 4.21 -15.18 -1.71
CA THR A 416 4.96 -14.64 -0.57
C THR A 416 4.34 -15.04 0.77
N TRP A 417 3.02 -14.95 0.88
CA TRP A 417 2.32 -15.04 2.18
C TRP A 417 1.75 -16.40 2.49
N THR A 418 1.51 -17.24 1.48
CA THR A 418 0.98 -18.59 1.67
C THR A 418 2.10 -19.54 2.14
N ALA A 419 1.89 -20.21 3.25
CA ALA A 419 2.82 -21.18 3.79
C ALA A 419 2.99 -22.38 2.85
N THR A 420 4.19 -22.98 2.89
CA THR A 420 4.53 -24.12 2.03
C THR A 420 3.57 -25.31 2.18
N GLU A 421 3.04 -25.53 3.38
CA GLU A 421 2.08 -26.60 3.67
C GLU A 421 0.77 -26.38 2.88
N TRP A 422 0.27 -25.15 2.87
CA TRP A 422 -0.91 -24.78 2.08
C TRP A 422 -0.63 -24.83 0.58
N ARG A 423 0.54 -24.36 0.16
CA ARG A 423 0.94 -24.44 -1.26
C ARG A 423 0.92 -25.88 -1.77
N LYS A 424 1.51 -26.82 -1.02
CA LYS A 424 1.50 -28.24 -1.38
C LYS A 424 0.10 -28.82 -1.44
N LEU A 425 -0.77 -28.40 -0.50
CA LEU A 425 -2.16 -28.86 -0.50
C LEU A 425 -2.92 -28.30 -1.70
N TYR A 426 -2.78 -27.01 -1.99
CA TYR A 426 -3.40 -26.39 -3.17
C TYR A 426 -2.89 -27.01 -4.47
N ASP A 427 -1.58 -27.22 -4.61
CA ASP A 427 -0.99 -27.91 -5.77
C ASP A 427 -1.52 -29.34 -5.97
N SER A 428 -1.99 -30.00 -4.92
CA SER A 428 -2.53 -31.36 -4.99
C SER A 428 -4.01 -31.41 -5.38
N TYR A 429 -4.78 -30.36 -5.12
CA TYR A 429 -6.24 -30.36 -5.30
C TYR A 429 -6.75 -29.34 -6.30
N PHE A 430 -5.99 -28.23 -6.51
CA PHE A 430 -6.39 -27.15 -7.41
C PHE A 430 -5.92 -27.42 -8.83
N ASP A 431 -6.54 -26.75 -9.80
CA ASP A 431 -6.16 -26.81 -11.20
C ASP A 431 -4.71 -26.35 -11.44
N ASP A 432 -4.03 -26.95 -12.41
CA ASP A 432 -2.63 -26.63 -12.77
C ASP A 432 -2.44 -25.15 -13.17
N ASN A 433 -3.50 -24.47 -13.64
CA ASN A 433 -3.49 -23.06 -13.99
C ASN A 433 -3.71 -22.12 -12.79
N PHE A 434 -3.87 -22.65 -11.59
CA PHE A 434 -4.20 -21.88 -10.39
C PHE A 434 -3.37 -20.60 -10.19
N LEU A 435 -2.06 -20.70 -10.40
CA LEU A 435 -1.16 -19.56 -10.22
C LEU A 435 -1.33 -18.45 -11.27
N TYR A 436 -1.88 -18.79 -12.43
CA TYR A 436 -2.14 -17.84 -13.52
C TYR A 436 -3.56 -17.26 -13.47
N ASP A 437 -4.49 -17.95 -12.81
CA ASP A 437 -5.91 -17.57 -12.72
C ASP A 437 -6.41 -17.56 -11.26
N GLN A 438 -5.67 -16.85 -10.40
CA GLN A 438 -5.88 -16.83 -8.96
C GLN A 438 -7.23 -16.22 -8.54
N SER A 439 -7.85 -15.39 -9.37
CA SER A 439 -9.14 -14.76 -9.08
C SER A 439 -10.35 -15.60 -9.48
N ASN A 440 -10.13 -16.76 -10.07
CA ASN A 440 -11.19 -17.68 -10.45
C ASN A 440 -11.69 -18.50 -9.26
N GLU A 441 -12.79 -18.08 -8.65
CA GLU A 441 -13.40 -18.74 -7.49
C GLU A 441 -13.62 -20.25 -7.68
N ARG A 442 -13.92 -20.70 -8.91
CA ARG A 442 -14.18 -22.13 -9.19
C ARG A 442 -12.98 -23.00 -8.85
N ILE A 443 -11.76 -22.50 -9.08
CA ILE A 443 -10.53 -23.20 -8.71
C ILE A 443 -10.44 -23.36 -7.19
N TRP A 444 -10.73 -22.28 -6.45
CA TRP A 444 -10.68 -22.29 -5.01
C TRP A 444 -11.76 -23.16 -4.35
N HIS A 445 -12.89 -23.38 -5.02
CA HIS A 445 -13.93 -24.28 -4.53
C HIS A 445 -13.46 -25.73 -4.40
N ALA A 446 -12.36 -26.12 -5.05
CA ALA A 446 -11.74 -27.44 -4.86
C ALA A 446 -11.30 -27.69 -3.40
N ILE A 447 -11.19 -26.64 -2.56
CA ILE A 447 -10.90 -26.80 -1.12
C ILE A 447 -12.00 -27.61 -0.41
N TYR A 448 -13.23 -27.60 -0.91
CA TYR A 448 -14.33 -28.40 -0.34
C TYR A 448 -14.11 -29.89 -0.52
N ASP A 449 -13.35 -30.32 -1.54
CA ASP A 449 -13.03 -31.73 -1.82
C ASP A 449 -11.89 -32.25 -0.94
N VAL A 450 -11.14 -31.36 -0.28
CA VAL A 450 -10.07 -31.74 0.64
C VAL A 450 -10.69 -32.35 1.92
N PRO A 451 -10.23 -33.54 2.37
CA PRO A 451 -10.68 -34.13 3.63
C PRO A 451 -10.49 -33.16 4.82
N ASP A 452 -11.49 -33.07 5.69
CA ASP A 452 -11.43 -32.17 6.86
C ASP A 452 -10.20 -32.43 7.74
N GLU A 453 -9.77 -33.69 7.83
CA GLU A 453 -8.61 -34.09 8.58
C GLU A 453 -7.31 -33.47 8.05
N GLU A 454 -7.15 -33.43 6.72
CA GLU A 454 -5.98 -32.80 6.07
C GLU A 454 -5.93 -31.28 6.32
N ILE A 455 -7.09 -30.61 6.29
CA ILE A 455 -7.20 -29.19 6.66
C ILE A 455 -6.73 -28.95 8.08
N TRP A 456 -7.25 -29.76 9.01
CA TRP A 456 -6.89 -29.65 10.42
C TRP A 456 -5.41 -29.97 10.69
N GLU A 457 -4.86 -31.01 10.07
CA GLU A 457 -3.45 -31.38 10.18
C GLU A 457 -2.53 -30.30 9.62
N THR A 458 -2.89 -29.70 8.48
CA THR A 458 -2.16 -28.57 7.89
C THR A 458 -2.12 -27.38 8.86
N ARG A 459 -3.26 -27.03 9.45
CA ARG A 459 -3.33 -25.99 10.48
C ARG A 459 -2.47 -26.33 11.70
N MET A 460 -2.56 -27.55 12.20
CA MET A 460 -1.78 -28.01 13.35
C MET A 460 -0.27 -28.01 13.08
N ALA A 461 0.16 -28.38 11.89
CA ALA A 461 1.56 -28.32 11.48
C ALA A 461 2.10 -26.88 11.53
N LEU A 462 1.33 -25.90 11.04
CA LEU A 462 1.69 -24.49 11.07
C LEU A 462 1.69 -23.90 12.49
N LYS A 463 0.75 -24.31 13.33
CA LYS A 463 0.73 -23.94 14.76
C LYS A 463 1.97 -24.47 15.49
N LYS A 464 2.37 -25.71 15.26
CA LYS A 464 3.62 -26.28 15.81
C LYS A 464 4.86 -25.52 15.35
N LYS A 465 4.91 -25.11 14.08
CA LYS A 465 5.99 -24.28 13.55
C LYS A 465 6.04 -22.89 14.21
N LEU A 466 4.88 -22.27 14.42
CA LEU A 466 4.78 -20.99 15.14
C LEU A 466 5.28 -21.12 16.58
N VAL A 467 4.81 -22.14 17.30
CA VAL A 467 5.24 -22.41 18.69
C VAL A 467 6.76 -22.60 18.76
N LYS A 468 7.31 -23.41 17.88
CA LYS A 468 8.77 -23.63 17.80
C LYS A 468 9.51 -22.31 17.55
N TYR A 469 9.07 -21.54 16.56
CA TYR A 469 9.69 -20.26 16.19
C TYR A 469 9.65 -19.27 17.38
N ILE A 470 8.51 -19.16 18.08
CA ILE A 470 8.40 -18.28 19.24
C ILE A 470 9.33 -18.71 20.35
N ARG A 471 9.40 -19.99 20.65
CA ARG A 471 10.32 -20.53 21.68
C ARG A 471 11.78 -20.25 21.33
N ASP A 472 12.18 -20.51 20.10
CA ASP A 472 13.57 -20.36 19.67
C ASP A 472 14.00 -18.87 19.64
N LYS A 473 13.12 -17.98 19.17
CA LYS A 473 13.44 -16.55 19.00
C LYS A 473 13.32 -15.75 20.31
N PHE A 474 12.26 -15.97 21.07
CA PHE A 474 11.88 -15.06 22.16
C PHE A 474 12.34 -15.48 23.55
N THR A 475 12.74 -16.72 23.77
CA THR A 475 13.18 -17.19 25.10
C THR A 475 14.31 -16.31 25.68
N GLN A 476 15.31 -15.96 24.89
CA GLN A 476 16.42 -15.13 25.34
C GLN A 476 16.00 -13.68 25.64
N GLN A 477 15.07 -13.14 24.87
CA GLN A 477 14.50 -11.82 25.12
C GLN A 477 13.70 -11.80 26.43
N TRP A 478 12.86 -12.81 26.64
CA TRP A 478 12.05 -12.92 27.87
C TRP A 478 12.91 -13.12 29.10
N LEU A 479 14.02 -13.86 29.01
CA LEU A 479 14.98 -13.99 30.13
C LEU A 479 15.54 -12.64 30.53
N ARG A 480 15.82 -11.74 29.58
CA ARG A 480 16.28 -10.38 29.89
C ARG A 480 15.15 -9.51 30.46
N ASN A 481 13.95 -9.59 29.88
CA ASN A 481 12.83 -8.69 30.19
C ASN A 481 12.05 -9.11 31.44
N GLN A 482 11.93 -10.41 31.76
CA GLN A 482 11.15 -10.90 32.88
C GLN A 482 11.95 -10.88 34.21
N GLY A 483 13.27 -10.92 34.13
CA GLY A 483 14.15 -10.92 35.32
C GLY A 483 14.03 -12.16 36.21
N ASP A 484 13.15 -13.11 35.88
CA ASP A 484 12.93 -14.37 36.62
C ASP A 484 12.76 -15.53 35.62
N PRO A 485 13.73 -16.43 35.55
CA PRO A 485 13.68 -17.60 34.67
C PRO A 485 12.46 -18.51 34.91
N ALA A 486 11.91 -18.57 36.11
CA ALA A 486 10.72 -19.37 36.39
C ALA A 486 9.48 -18.84 35.64
N LYS A 487 9.34 -17.52 35.52
CA LYS A 487 8.27 -16.89 34.70
C LYS A 487 8.41 -17.23 33.22
N VAL A 488 9.64 -17.20 32.71
CA VAL A 488 9.90 -17.56 31.31
C VAL A 488 9.55 -19.02 31.05
N MET A 489 9.93 -19.92 31.92
CA MET A 489 9.53 -21.34 31.85
C MET A 489 8.02 -21.53 31.87
N SER A 490 7.33 -20.74 32.70
CA SER A 490 5.87 -20.75 32.73
C SER A 490 5.24 -20.28 31.40
N ILE A 491 5.77 -19.24 30.77
CA ILE A 491 5.33 -18.78 29.45
C ILE A 491 5.53 -19.88 28.42
N ILE A 492 6.72 -20.46 28.34
CA ILE A 492 7.09 -21.51 27.36
C ILE A 492 6.19 -22.73 27.48
N GLN A 493 5.87 -23.14 28.71
CA GLN A 493 5.01 -24.33 28.96
C GLN A 493 3.56 -24.09 28.52
N ARG A 494 3.05 -22.86 28.62
CA ARG A 494 1.67 -22.51 28.29
C ARG A 494 1.45 -22.31 26.77
N ILE A 495 2.49 -21.99 26.02
CA ILE A 495 2.41 -21.87 24.55
C ILE A 495 2.33 -23.28 23.95
N THR A 496 1.11 -23.71 23.63
CA THR A 496 0.82 -25.04 23.07
C THR A 496 0.03 -24.94 21.77
N PRO A 497 0.32 -25.79 20.78
CA PRO A 497 -0.46 -25.79 19.53
C PRO A 497 -1.92 -26.23 19.72
N ASN A 498 -2.28 -26.82 20.87
CA ASN A 498 -3.66 -27.22 21.17
C ASN A 498 -4.56 -26.04 21.60
N ALA A 499 -3.99 -24.91 21.98
CA ALA A 499 -4.74 -23.72 22.32
C ALA A 499 -5.35 -23.07 21.08
N LEU A 500 -6.49 -22.39 21.24
CA LEU A 500 -6.98 -21.41 20.25
C LEU A 500 -6.06 -20.21 20.28
N MET A 501 -5.43 -19.88 19.15
CA MET A 501 -4.48 -18.79 19.03
C MET A 501 -5.09 -17.62 18.28
N ILE A 502 -5.06 -16.44 18.90
CA ILE A 502 -5.60 -15.20 18.33
C ILE A 502 -4.46 -14.20 18.19
N GLY A 503 -4.26 -13.66 16.99
CA GLY A 503 -3.21 -12.68 16.69
C GLY A 503 -3.79 -11.29 16.48
N PHE A 504 -3.19 -10.29 17.14
CA PHE A 504 -3.36 -8.86 16.88
C PHE A 504 -1.99 -8.27 16.58
N CYS A 505 -1.64 -8.18 15.31
CA CYS A 505 -0.28 -7.84 14.89
C CYS A 505 -0.32 -6.77 13.81
N ARG A 506 0.04 -5.54 14.19
CA ARG A 506 -0.03 -4.36 13.33
C ARG A 506 0.70 -3.17 13.95
N ARG A 507 0.90 -2.10 13.17
CA ARG A 507 1.39 -0.84 13.72
C ARG A 507 0.49 -0.37 14.87
N PHE A 508 1.08 0.03 15.98
CA PHE A 508 0.35 0.60 17.10
C PHE A 508 0.07 2.08 16.84
N ALA A 509 -1.20 2.39 16.71
CA ALA A 509 -1.76 3.73 16.62
C ALA A 509 -3.13 3.70 17.33
N THR A 510 -3.58 4.85 17.86
CA THR A 510 -4.81 4.92 18.68
C THR A 510 -6.05 4.42 17.96
N TYR A 511 -6.22 4.75 16.67
CA TYR A 511 -7.41 4.35 15.91
C TYR A 511 -7.52 2.83 15.68
N LYS A 512 -6.42 2.08 15.81
CA LYS A 512 -6.41 0.62 15.70
C LYS A 512 -6.93 -0.08 16.94
N ARG A 513 -7.11 0.65 18.01
CA ARG A 513 -7.78 0.25 19.27
C ARG A 513 -7.29 -1.08 19.87
N ALA A 514 -5.98 -1.24 19.96
CA ALA A 514 -5.38 -2.42 20.60
C ALA A 514 -5.85 -2.63 22.06
N HIS A 515 -6.40 -1.59 22.68
CA HIS A 515 -6.88 -1.59 24.06
C HIS A 515 -8.24 -2.30 24.26
N LEU A 516 -9.04 -2.51 23.23
CA LEU A 516 -10.42 -3.01 23.36
C LEU A 516 -10.51 -4.33 24.15
N LEU A 517 -9.61 -5.25 23.87
CA LEU A 517 -9.58 -6.55 24.57
C LEU A 517 -9.32 -6.41 26.09
N PHE A 518 -8.80 -5.28 26.53
CA PHE A 518 -8.39 -5.03 27.92
C PHE A 518 -9.34 -4.11 28.69
N THR A 519 -10.52 -3.86 28.16
CA THR A 519 -11.54 -3.01 28.81
C THR A 519 -12.21 -3.71 30.00
N ASP A 520 -12.30 -5.04 29.97
CA ASP A 520 -12.84 -5.90 31.04
C ASP A 520 -11.85 -7.05 31.32
N LEU A 521 -10.91 -6.79 32.22
CA LEU A 521 -9.87 -7.77 32.56
C LEU A 521 -10.42 -8.99 33.30
N ASP A 522 -11.50 -8.84 34.09
CA ASP A 522 -12.12 -9.95 34.81
C ASP A 522 -12.79 -10.93 33.84
N ARG A 523 -13.42 -10.42 32.80
CA ARG A 523 -14.01 -11.22 31.73
C ARG A 523 -12.93 -11.89 30.87
N LEU A 524 -11.87 -11.17 30.52
CA LEU A 524 -10.75 -11.72 29.79
C LEU A 524 -10.03 -12.83 30.61
N GLU A 525 -9.84 -12.63 31.92
CA GLU A 525 -9.24 -13.64 32.80
C GLU A 525 -10.00 -14.96 32.74
N LYS A 526 -11.34 -14.92 32.77
CA LYS A 526 -12.16 -16.13 32.65
C LYS A 526 -11.98 -16.86 31.34
N ILE A 527 -11.87 -16.10 30.24
CA ILE A 527 -11.66 -16.63 28.88
C ILE A 527 -10.33 -17.36 28.79
N VAL A 528 -9.24 -16.75 29.24
CA VAL A 528 -7.89 -17.30 29.06
C VAL A 528 -7.48 -18.33 30.11
N ASN A 529 -8.22 -18.45 31.20
CA ASN A 529 -7.93 -19.38 32.27
C ASN A 529 -8.84 -20.63 32.30
N ASP A 530 -9.68 -20.85 31.30
CA ASP A 530 -10.43 -22.09 31.14
C ASP A 530 -9.46 -23.24 30.84
N PRO A 531 -9.34 -24.26 31.74
CA PRO A 531 -8.38 -25.35 31.56
C PRO A 531 -8.74 -26.29 30.41
N ASP A 532 -10.03 -26.40 30.08
CA ASP A 532 -10.54 -27.29 29.04
C ASP A 532 -10.51 -26.62 27.64
N ARG A 533 -10.45 -25.29 27.59
CA ARG A 533 -10.51 -24.48 26.39
C ARG A 533 -9.40 -23.42 26.40
N PRO A 534 -8.11 -23.81 26.32
CA PRO A 534 -7.01 -22.89 26.40
C PRO A 534 -7.00 -21.89 25.24
N VAL A 535 -6.90 -20.59 25.54
CA VAL A 535 -6.85 -19.49 24.58
C VAL A 535 -5.57 -18.69 24.80
N LEU A 536 -4.87 -18.37 23.71
CA LEU A 536 -3.67 -17.55 23.71
C LEU A 536 -3.86 -16.34 22.80
N PHE A 537 -3.45 -15.16 23.27
CA PHE A 537 -3.41 -13.94 22.47
C PHE A 537 -1.98 -13.52 22.20
N PHE A 538 -1.66 -13.30 20.92
CA PHE A 538 -0.38 -12.77 20.50
C PHE A 538 -0.54 -11.33 20.01
N PHE A 539 0.22 -10.42 20.61
CA PHE A 539 0.33 -9.03 20.20
C PHE A 539 1.72 -8.78 19.66
N SER A 540 1.80 -8.10 18.54
CA SER A 540 3.07 -7.67 17.94
C SER A 540 2.88 -6.42 17.12
N GLY A 541 3.88 -5.56 17.08
CA GLY A 541 3.85 -4.34 16.28
C GLY A 541 4.71 -3.24 16.85
N LYS A 542 5.00 -2.26 15.98
CA LYS A 542 5.81 -1.09 16.30
C LYS A 542 4.93 0.15 16.35
N ALA A 543 5.24 1.07 17.26
CA ALA A 543 4.72 2.43 17.22
C ALA A 543 5.77 3.34 16.59
N HIS A 544 5.35 4.35 15.83
CA HIS A 544 6.28 5.34 15.31
C HIS A 544 7.05 6.00 16.50
N PRO A 545 8.37 6.26 16.36
CA PRO A 545 9.16 6.85 17.47
C PRO A 545 8.63 8.18 17.98
N ALA A 546 7.88 8.93 17.17
CA ALA A 546 7.20 10.17 17.55
C ALA A 546 5.78 9.96 18.11
N ASP A 547 5.22 8.74 18.06
CA ASP A 547 3.87 8.42 18.55
C ASP A 547 3.90 7.91 20.00
N GLY A 548 3.88 8.83 20.95
CA GLY A 548 3.86 8.50 22.38
C GLY A 548 2.61 7.73 22.81
N ALA A 549 1.45 7.97 22.18
CA ALA A 549 0.21 7.27 22.48
C ALA A 549 0.27 5.81 22.03
N GLY A 550 0.79 5.53 20.83
CA GLY A 550 1.02 4.19 20.35
C GLY A 550 2.02 3.41 21.21
N GLN A 551 3.10 4.06 21.63
CA GLN A 551 4.08 3.47 22.56
C GLN A 551 3.46 3.18 23.94
N GLY A 552 2.57 4.03 24.41
CA GLY A 552 1.82 3.83 25.66
C GLY A 552 0.91 2.59 25.59
N LEU A 553 0.28 2.30 24.45
CA LEU A 553 -0.50 1.07 24.23
C LEU A 553 0.39 -0.17 24.31
N ILE A 554 1.55 -0.14 23.71
CA ILE A 554 2.52 -1.27 23.79
C ILE A 554 2.90 -1.51 25.26
N LYS A 555 3.27 -0.46 25.99
CA LYS A 555 3.62 -0.55 27.42
C LYS A 555 2.50 -1.15 28.24
N ARG A 556 1.26 -0.70 28.02
CA ARG A 556 0.08 -1.20 28.75
C ARG A 556 -0.14 -2.70 28.50
N ILE A 557 -0.03 -3.15 27.26
CA ILE A 557 -0.17 -4.58 26.91
C ILE A 557 0.95 -5.40 27.56
N PHE A 558 2.18 -4.88 27.52
CA PHE A 558 3.31 -5.53 28.17
C PHE A 558 3.12 -5.68 29.68
N GLU A 559 2.64 -4.65 30.35
CA GLU A 559 2.31 -4.70 31.80
C GLU A 559 1.25 -5.75 32.09
N ILE A 560 0.16 -5.80 31.29
CA ILE A 560 -0.90 -6.81 31.43
C ILE A 560 -0.35 -8.21 31.21
N SER A 561 0.51 -8.42 30.22
CA SER A 561 1.12 -9.73 29.92
C SER A 561 1.94 -10.31 31.09
N ARG A 562 2.37 -9.47 32.01
CA ARG A 562 3.16 -9.85 33.19
C ARG A 562 2.31 -10.11 34.44
N MET A 563 1.03 -9.76 34.43
CA MET A 563 0.13 -10.05 35.53
C MET A 563 -0.03 -11.57 35.72
N PRO A 564 -0.10 -12.08 37.00
CA PRO A 564 -0.12 -13.52 37.25
C PRO A 564 -1.21 -14.27 36.48
N GLN A 565 -2.41 -13.69 36.35
CA GLN A 565 -3.55 -14.30 35.65
C GLN A 565 -3.38 -14.34 34.12
N PHE A 566 -2.52 -13.50 33.54
CA PHE A 566 -2.33 -13.40 32.10
C PHE A 566 -0.97 -13.92 31.62
N LEU A 567 -0.06 -14.23 32.54
CA LEU A 567 1.29 -14.70 32.22
C LEU A 567 1.25 -15.96 31.36
N GLY A 568 1.87 -15.87 30.16
CA GLY A 568 1.91 -16.97 29.18
C GLY A 568 0.60 -17.16 28.40
N LYS A 569 -0.36 -16.25 28.52
CA LYS A 569 -1.66 -16.26 27.83
C LYS A 569 -1.91 -15.01 27.00
N ILE A 570 -1.51 -13.86 27.52
CA ILE A 570 -1.38 -12.61 26.75
C ILE A 570 0.12 -12.41 26.52
N ILE A 571 0.55 -12.44 25.28
CA ILE A 571 1.96 -12.50 24.91
C ILE A 571 2.28 -11.40 23.94
N PHE A 572 3.24 -10.53 24.29
CA PHE A 572 3.78 -9.52 23.35
C PHE A 572 5.06 -10.06 22.72
N LEU A 573 5.09 -10.03 21.38
CA LEU A 573 6.24 -10.43 20.57
C LEU A 573 6.90 -9.18 19.98
N GLU A 574 8.16 -8.94 20.37
CA GLU A 574 8.93 -7.77 19.95
C GLU A 574 9.35 -7.89 18.47
N ASP A 575 9.58 -6.73 17.86
CA ASP A 575 10.17 -6.59 16.52
C ASP A 575 9.38 -7.27 15.41
N TYR A 576 8.16 -6.80 15.21
CA TYR A 576 7.30 -7.26 14.12
C TYR A 576 7.93 -6.96 12.76
N ASP A 577 8.43 -7.97 12.09
CA ASP A 577 9.03 -7.95 10.77
C ASP A 577 8.31 -8.92 9.81
N MET A 578 8.74 -8.97 8.54
CA MET A 578 8.13 -9.87 7.54
C MET A 578 8.26 -11.34 7.90
N ARG A 579 9.33 -11.75 8.58
CA ARG A 579 9.55 -13.15 8.98
C ARG A 579 8.57 -13.55 10.07
N LEU A 580 8.42 -12.73 11.11
CA LEU A 580 7.44 -12.94 12.18
C LEU A 580 6.02 -12.85 11.63
N ALA A 581 5.75 -11.89 10.76
CA ALA A 581 4.44 -11.73 10.10
C ALA A 581 4.01 -13.00 9.36
N ARG A 582 4.88 -13.57 8.54
CA ARG A 582 4.57 -14.83 7.83
C ARG A 582 4.27 -15.99 8.77
N ARG A 583 4.96 -16.07 9.91
CA ARG A 583 4.69 -17.09 10.93
C ARG A 583 3.34 -16.90 11.61
N LEU A 584 3.00 -15.65 11.93
CA LEU A 584 1.76 -15.32 12.62
C LEU A 584 0.53 -15.46 11.70
N VAL A 585 0.56 -14.92 10.48
CA VAL A 585 -0.57 -15.00 9.54
C VAL A 585 -0.85 -16.42 9.07
N SER A 586 0.09 -17.35 9.22
CA SER A 586 -0.10 -18.77 8.90
C SER A 586 -0.30 -19.65 10.12
N GLY A 587 0.12 -19.21 11.31
CA GLY A 587 0.21 -20.05 12.50
C GLY A 587 -0.89 -19.83 13.55
N VAL A 588 -1.50 -18.64 13.64
CA VAL A 588 -2.64 -18.41 14.55
C VAL A 588 -3.95 -18.97 13.95
N ASP A 589 -5.00 -19.08 14.75
CA ASP A 589 -6.31 -19.54 14.27
C ASP A 589 -7.23 -18.39 13.88
N ILE A 590 -7.16 -17.30 14.63
CA ILE A 590 -7.94 -16.06 14.40
C ILE A 590 -6.99 -14.89 14.18
N TRP A 591 -7.32 -14.08 13.18
CA TRP A 591 -6.69 -12.79 12.94
C TRP A 591 -7.66 -11.68 13.34
N MET A 592 -7.30 -10.92 14.36
CA MET A 592 -8.18 -9.90 14.95
C MET A 592 -7.78 -8.49 14.52
N ASN A 593 -8.77 -7.70 14.09
CA ASN A 593 -8.63 -6.29 13.73
C ASN A 593 -9.76 -5.45 14.31
N THR A 594 -9.42 -4.39 15.02
CA THR A 594 -10.38 -3.56 15.75
C THR A 594 -10.25 -2.07 15.44
N PRO A 595 -10.14 -1.64 14.18
CA PRO A 595 -9.96 -0.23 13.86
C PRO A 595 -11.22 0.59 14.21
N THR A 596 -11.04 1.89 14.39
CA THR A 596 -12.15 2.85 14.41
C THR A 596 -12.62 3.10 12.99
N ARG A 597 -13.82 2.66 12.65
CA ARG A 597 -14.40 2.86 11.30
C ARG A 597 -14.66 4.36 11.06
N PRO A 598 -14.36 4.93 9.88
CA PRO A 598 -13.79 4.33 8.67
C PRO A 598 -12.27 4.59 8.49
N LEU A 599 -11.49 4.56 9.55
CA LEU A 599 -10.09 4.99 9.53
C LEU A 599 -9.09 3.94 9.01
N GLU A 600 -9.50 2.69 8.82
CA GLU A 600 -8.69 1.70 8.12
C GLU A 600 -8.97 1.79 6.61
N ALA A 601 -8.02 2.32 5.84
CA ALA A 601 -8.21 2.51 4.40
C ALA A 601 -8.45 1.19 3.66
N SER A 602 -7.67 0.17 3.95
CA SER A 602 -7.87 -1.19 3.45
C SER A 602 -7.52 -2.22 4.52
N GLY A 603 -6.27 -2.28 4.96
CA GLY A 603 -5.68 -3.43 5.62
C GLY A 603 -5.37 -4.53 4.61
N THR A 604 -4.34 -5.32 4.88
CA THR A 604 -3.95 -6.46 4.04
C THR A 604 -3.54 -7.67 4.88
N SER A 605 -3.34 -7.49 6.18
CA SER A 605 -2.88 -8.58 7.06
C SER A 605 -3.92 -9.70 7.20
N GLY A 606 -5.20 -9.33 7.25
CA GLY A 606 -6.30 -10.28 7.25
C GLY A 606 -6.41 -11.08 5.94
N GLU A 607 -6.11 -10.47 4.81
CA GLU A 607 -6.06 -11.13 3.51
C GLU A 607 -4.95 -12.18 3.45
N LYS A 608 -3.77 -11.88 4.04
CA LYS A 608 -2.67 -12.85 4.20
C LYS A 608 -3.08 -14.04 5.06
N ALA A 609 -3.83 -13.79 6.10
CA ALA A 609 -4.38 -14.82 6.98
C ALA A 609 -5.33 -15.76 6.22
N GLU A 610 -6.22 -15.20 5.39
CA GLU A 610 -7.17 -15.99 4.57
C GLU A 610 -6.46 -17.02 3.69
N MET A 611 -5.34 -16.66 3.06
CA MET A 611 -4.55 -17.57 2.22
C MET A 611 -4.02 -18.81 2.97
N ASN A 612 -3.98 -18.72 4.31
CA ASN A 612 -3.43 -19.72 5.21
C ASN A 612 -4.49 -20.41 6.10
N GLY A 613 -5.76 -20.25 5.78
CA GLY A 613 -6.83 -20.82 6.59
C GLY A 613 -6.93 -20.25 8.01
N VAL A 614 -6.42 -19.04 8.22
CA VAL A 614 -6.60 -18.27 9.45
C VAL A 614 -7.82 -17.37 9.29
N VAL A 615 -8.74 -17.44 10.23
CA VAL A 615 -10.07 -16.82 10.10
C VAL A 615 -10.06 -15.41 10.67
N ASN A 616 -10.71 -14.48 9.98
CA ASN A 616 -10.80 -13.09 10.42
C ASN A 616 -11.92 -12.85 11.45
N LEU A 617 -11.58 -12.07 12.48
CA LEU A 617 -12.49 -11.41 13.40
C LEU A 617 -12.19 -9.91 13.35
N SER A 618 -13.05 -9.12 12.74
CA SER A 618 -12.75 -7.71 12.50
C SER A 618 -13.99 -6.81 12.56
N VAL A 619 -13.74 -5.55 12.89
CA VAL A 619 -14.67 -4.46 12.57
C VAL A 619 -14.86 -4.43 11.05
N LEU A 620 -16.07 -4.13 10.59
CA LEU A 620 -16.38 -3.91 9.17
C LEU A 620 -15.81 -2.57 8.71
N ASP A 621 -14.50 -2.58 8.45
CA ASP A 621 -13.74 -1.44 7.95
C ASP A 621 -12.73 -1.92 6.89
N GLY A 622 -12.29 -1.01 6.02
CA GLY A 622 -11.37 -1.34 4.94
C GLY A 622 -11.88 -2.48 4.04
N TRP A 623 -11.01 -3.45 3.76
CA TRP A 623 -11.33 -4.58 2.88
C TRP A 623 -12.41 -5.51 3.45
N TRP A 624 -12.55 -5.60 4.80
CA TRP A 624 -13.50 -6.52 5.42
C TRP A 624 -14.96 -6.14 5.19
N VAL A 625 -15.26 -4.87 4.86
CA VAL A 625 -16.60 -4.45 4.40
C VAL A 625 -17.04 -5.23 3.16
N GLU A 626 -16.10 -5.50 2.27
CA GLU A 626 -16.34 -6.25 1.02
C GLU A 626 -16.11 -7.75 1.20
N GLY A 627 -15.16 -8.12 2.06
CA GLY A 627 -14.67 -9.48 2.22
C GLY A 627 -15.52 -10.36 3.13
N TYR A 628 -16.21 -9.78 4.09
CA TYR A 628 -16.99 -10.54 5.06
C TYR A 628 -18.08 -11.40 4.38
N ARG A 629 -18.10 -12.65 4.76
CA ARG A 629 -19.16 -13.62 4.40
C ARG A 629 -19.61 -14.36 5.67
N GLU A 630 -20.92 -14.49 5.86
CA GLU A 630 -21.47 -15.28 6.95
C GLU A 630 -20.97 -16.74 6.88
N GLY A 631 -20.52 -17.28 8.01
CA GLY A 631 -19.95 -18.62 8.07
C GLY A 631 -18.52 -18.76 7.56
N ALA A 632 -17.86 -17.65 7.20
CA ALA A 632 -16.47 -17.62 6.74
C ALA A 632 -15.57 -16.71 7.61
N GLY A 633 -16.09 -16.17 8.68
CA GLY A 633 -15.42 -15.28 9.61
C GLY A 633 -16.41 -14.56 10.49
N TRP A 634 -15.93 -13.64 11.31
CA TRP A 634 -16.75 -12.85 12.22
C TRP A 634 -16.55 -11.36 12.01
N ALA A 635 -17.64 -10.61 12.13
CA ALA A 635 -17.66 -9.17 12.02
C ALA A 635 -18.37 -8.52 13.21
N LEU A 636 -17.89 -7.36 13.62
CA LEU A 636 -18.63 -6.47 14.49
C LEU A 636 -19.70 -5.73 13.66
N PRO A 637 -20.78 -5.21 14.29
CA PRO A 637 -21.85 -4.52 13.57
C PRO A 637 -21.32 -3.43 12.64
N GLN A 638 -21.97 -3.31 11.49
CA GLN A 638 -21.55 -2.42 10.40
C GLN A 638 -21.66 -0.93 10.75
N GLU A 639 -22.70 -0.58 11.51
CA GLU A 639 -23.01 0.80 11.82
C GLU A 639 -22.41 1.25 13.14
N ARG A 640 -21.91 2.47 13.16
CA ARG A 640 -21.52 3.12 14.39
C ARG A 640 -22.77 3.50 15.19
N THR A 641 -22.94 2.89 16.36
CA THR A 641 -24.13 3.08 17.20
C THR A 641 -24.03 4.38 17.99
N TYR A 642 -22.84 4.77 18.44
CA TYR A 642 -22.64 5.93 19.28
C TYR A 642 -21.71 6.97 18.64
N GLN A 643 -22.05 8.24 18.76
CA GLN A 643 -21.13 9.34 18.42
C GLN A 643 -19.98 9.45 19.41
N ASN A 644 -20.25 9.14 20.68
CA ASN A 644 -19.21 9.11 21.72
C ASN A 644 -18.32 7.86 21.52
N GLN A 645 -17.01 8.10 21.33
CA GLN A 645 -16.06 7.03 21.07
C GLN A 645 -15.93 6.04 22.23
N ALA A 646 -15.99 6.54 23.45
CA ALA A 646 -15.86 5.66 24.63
C ALA A 646 -17.03 4.69 24.75
N TYR A 647 -18.25 5.11 24.42
CA TYR A 647 -19.40 4.21 24.39
C TYR A 647 -19.32 3.22 23.22
N GLN A 648 -18.84 3.67 22.07
CA GLN A 648 -18.60 2.77 20.93
C GLN A 648 -17.55 1.72 21.28
N ASP A 649 -16.46 2.10 21.94
CA ASP A 649 -15.41 1.18 22.39
C ASP A 649 -15.95 0.14 23.40
N GLN A 650 -16.80 0.57 24.33
CA GLN A 650 -17.45 -0.36 25.27
C GLN A 650 -18.35 -1.38 24.56
N LEU A 651 -19.16 -0.93 23.60
CA LEU A 651 -20.03 -1.80 22.82
C LEU A 651 -19.22 -2.79 21.99
N ASP A 652 -18.21 -2.31 21.28
CA ASP A 652 -17.35 -3.15 20.42
C ASP A 652 -16.57 -4.18 21.25
N ALA A 653 -16.02 -3.77 22.39
CA ALA A 653 -15.36 -4.70 23.30
C ALA A 653 -16.31 -5.79 23.84
N ALA A 654 -17.51 -5.39 24.29
CA ALA A 654 -18.52 -6.35 24.75
C ALA A 654 -18.94 -7.32 23.64
N THR A 655 -19.02 -6.85 22.39
CA THR A 655 -19.32 -7.68 21.23
C THR A 655 -18.21 -8.69 20.97
N ILE A 656 -16.94 -8.27 21.05
CA ILE A 656 -15.77 -9.18 20.88
C ILE A 656 -15.81 -10.29 21.94
N TYR A 657 -16.01 -9.94 23.22
CA TYR A 657 -16.11 -10.94 24.28
C TYR A 657 -17.27 -11.91 24.05
N SER A 658 -18.44 -11.40 23.66
CA SER A 658 -19.60 -12.23 23.36
C SER A 658 -19.34 -13.21 22.21
N LEU A 659 -18.73 -12.77 21.13
CA LEU A 659 -18.36 -13.62 20.00
C LEU A 659 -17.36 -14.70 20.43
N LEU A 660 -16.37 -14.35 21.23
CA LEU A 660 -15.40 -15.31 21.74
C LEU A 660 -16.07 -16.36 22.63
N GLU A 661 -16.88 -15.94 23.60
CA GLU A 661 -17.50 -16.82 24.59
C GLU A 661 -18.59 -17.73 24.01
N ASN A 662 -19.42 -17.21 23.13
CA ASN A 662 -20.63 -17.88 22.66
C ASN A 662 -20.49 -18.59 21.31
N ASP A 663 -19.59 -18.10 20.43
CA ASP A 663 -19.49 -18.61 19.07
C ASP A 663 -18.13 -19.25 18.81
N ILE A 664 -17.04 -18.48 18.93
CA ILE A 664 -15.70 -18.86 18.45
C ILE A 664 -15.09 -19.99 19.28
N ILE A 665 -14.98 -19.80 20.59
CA ILE A 665 -14.35 -20.78 21.50
C ILE A 665 -15.15 -22.07 21.54
N PRO A 666 -16.48 -22.06 21.71
CA PRO A 666 -17.28 -23.28 21.63
C PRO A 666 -17.13 -24.02 20.30
N LEU A 667 -17.15 -23.32 19.18
CA LEU A 667 -17.01 -23.94 17.85
C LEU A 667 -15.64 -24.60 17.68
N TYR A 668 -14.56 -23.91 18.08
CA TYR A 668 -13.19 -24.44 17.93
C TYR A 668 -12.97 -25.72 18.75
N PHE A 669 -13.50 -25.82 19.98
CA PHE A 669 -13.33 -26.95 20.88
C PHE A 669 -14.41 -28.02 20.74
N ASN A 670 -15.42 -27.81 19.91
CA ASN A 670 -16.46 -28.84 19.68
C ASN A 670 -15.96 -29.91 18.71
N ARG A 671 -15.26 -30.90 19.23
CA ARG A 671 -14.68 -32.00 18.44
C ARG A 671 -15.58 -33.22 18.32
N GLY A 672 -16.60 -33.34 19.17
CA GLY A 672 -17.44 -34.53 19.24
C GLY A 672 -16.61 -35.79 19.50
N ARG A 673 -16.70 -36.74 18.58
CA ARG A 673 -15.88 -37.98 18.60
C ARG A 673 -14.66 -37.93 17.68
N LYS A 674 -14.41 -36.79 17.03
CA LYS A 674 -13.32 -36.61 16.07
C LYS A 674 -12.09 -35.98 16.75
N ALA A 675 -10.94 -36.16 16.14
CA ALA A 675 -9.71 -35.48 16.56
C ALA A 675 -9.71 -33.96 16.23
N TYR A 676 -10.68 -33.46 15.47
CA TYR A 676 -10.80 -32.10 14.97
C TYR A 676 -12.22 -31.53 15.10
N SER A 677 -12.37 -30.23 15.05
CA SER A 677 -13.68 -29.56 14.96
C SER A 677 -14.14 -29.48 13.51
N ALA A 678 -15.16 -30.25 13.13
CA ALA A 678 -15.73 -30.19 11.80
C ALA A 678 -16.39 -28.82 11.50
N GLY A 679 -17.00 -28.21 12.51
CA GLY A 679 -17.57 -26.86 12.37
C GLY A 679 -16.50 -25.81 12.10
N TRP A 680 -15.35 -25.89 12.77
CA TRP A 680 -14.22 -25.00 12.53
C TRP A 680 -13.63 -25.18 11.13
N VAL A 681 -13.41 -26.44 10.72
CA VAL A 681 -12.89 -26.76 9.39
C VAL A 681 -13.82 -26.22 8.29
N LYS A 682 -15.14 -26.30 8.50
CA LYS A 682 -16.12 -25.71 7.56
C LYS A 682 -15.92 -24.19 7.41
N VAL A 683 -15.71 -23.45 8.50
CA VAL A 683 -15.43 -22.02 8.45
C VAL A 683 -14.13 -21.74 7.69
N VAL A 684 -13.07 -22.52 7.95
CA VAL A 684 -11.79 -22.40 7.23
C VAL A 684 -11.96 -22.63 5.74
N LYS A 685 -12.69 -23.69 5.33
CA LYS A 685 -12.96 -23.97 3.91
C LYS A 685 -13.78 -22.85 3.25
N ASN A 686 -14.82 -22.36 3.93
CA ASN A 686 -15.63 -21.24 3.43
C ASN A 686 -14.79 -19.99 3.23
N SER A 687 -13.93 -19.66 4.20
CA SER A 687 -13.01 -18.54 4.14
C SER A 687 -12.08 -18.62 2.91
N ILE A 688 -11.42 -19.76 2.73
CA ILE A 688 -10.54 -20.00 1.59
C ILE A 688 -11.31 -19.96 0.26
N ALA A 689 -12.47 -20.63 0.17
CA ALA A 689 -13.21 -20.75 -1.08
C ALA A 689 -13.85 -19.44 -1.55
N THR A 690 -14.39 -18.64 -0.62
CA THR A 690 -15.29 -17.51 -0.96
C THR A 690 -14.67 -16.13 -0.72
N ILE A 691 -13.56 -16.05 0.00
CA ILE A 691 -12.91 -14.77 0.32
C ILE A 691 -11.55 -14.66 -0.38
N ALA A 692 -10.66 -15.64 -0.20
CA ALA A 692 -9.28 -15.56 -0.68
C ALA A 692 -9.13 -15.23 -2.18
N PRO A 693 -9.96 -15.75 -3.11
CA PRO A 693 -9.84 -15.43 -4.55
C PRO A 693 -9.92 -13.94 -4.87
N HIS A 694 -10.66 -13.18 -4.08
CA HIS A 694 -10.91 -11.75 -4.31
C HIS A 694 -9.77 -10.84 -3.84
N TYR A 695 -8.82 -11.36 -3.06
CA TYR A 695 -7.79 -10.56 -2.38
C TYR A 695 -6.37 -11.00 -2.72
N THR A 696 -6.18 -11.61 -3.89
CA THR A 696 -4.85 -11.85 -4.45
C THR A 696 -4.31 -10.59 -5.11
N MET A 697 -2.98 -10.40 -5.08
CA MET A 697 -2.33 -9.30 -5.80
C MET A 697 -2.54 -9.42 -7.33
N LYS A 698 -2.70 -10.63 -7.84
CA LYS A 698 -3.05 -10.87 -9.26
C LYS A 698 -4.37 -10.18 -9.63
N ARG A 699 -5.41 -10.33 -8.82
CA ARG A 699 -6.68 -9.64 -9.02
C ARG A 699 -6.51 -8.13 -8.92
N GLN A 700 -5.77 -7.63 -7.93
CA GLN A 700 -5.52 -6.20 -7.78
C GLN A 700 -4.80 -5.61 -9.00
N LEU A 701 -3.78 -6.28 -9.50
CA LEU A 701 -3.03 -5.84 -10.68
C LEU A 701 -3.93 -5.80 -11.93
N ASP A 702 -4.74 -6.84 -12.14
CA ASP A 702 -5.68 -6.90 -13.26
C ASP A 702 -6.74 -5.78 -13.16
N ASP A 703 -7.24 -5.48 -11.95
CA ASP A 703 -8.17 -4.38 -11.71
C ASP A 703 -7.56 -3.01 -12.08
N TYR A 704 -6.28 -2.77 -11.78
CA TYR A 704 -5.60 -1.53 -12.20
C TYR A 704 -5.53 -1.42 -13.71
N TYR A 705 -5.25 -2.50 -14.42
CA TYR A 705 -5.24 -2.51 -15.88
C TYR A 705 -6.62 -2.27 -16.47
N GLU A 706 -7.64 -2.96 -15.96
CA GLU A 706 -9.00 -2.87 -16.45
C GLU A 706 -9.63 -1.50 -16.19
N LYS A 707 -9.44 -0.97 -14.98
CA LYS A 707 -10.12 0.26 -14.53
C LYS A 707 -9.39 1.54 -14.94
N PHE A 708 -8.05 1.51 -15.04
CA PHE A 708 -7.24 2.71 -15.19
C PHE A 708 -6.20 2.63 -16.30
N TYR A 709 -5.19 1.78 -16.21
CA TYR A 709 -4.02 1.82 -17.07
C TYR A 709 -4.33 1.70 -18.57
N ASN A 710 -5.24 0.81 -18.96
CA ASN A 710 -5.58 0.63 -20.38
C ASN A 710 -6.22 1.89 -20.96
N GLN A 711 -7.15 2.51 -20.24
CA GLN A 711 -7.86 3.70 -20.68
C GLN A 711 -6.94 4.92 -20.73
N GLU A 712 -6.08 5.09 -19.72
CA GLU A 712 -5.08 6.17 -19.71
C GLU A 712 -4.07 6.03 -20.87
N ALA A 713 -3.56 4.82 -21.10
CA ALA A 713 -2.61 4.58 -22.19
C ALA A 713 -3.24 4.83 -23.56
N ASP A 714 -4.49 4.44 -23.79
CA ASP A 714 -5.19 4.69 -25.05
C ASP A 714 -5.42 6.19 -25.24
N ARG A 715 -5.83 6.92 -24.21
CA ARG A 715 -5.96 8.37 -24.25
C ARG A 715 -4.63 9.06 -24.51
N PHE A 716 -3.58 8.65 -23.81
CA PHE A 716 -2.24 9.23 -24.03
C PHE A 716 -1.77 9.05 -25.48
N LYS A 717 -1.95 7.86 -26.06
CA LYS A 717 -1.65 7.59 -27.47
C LYS A 717 -2.41 8.54 -28.41
N GLU A 718 -3.69 8.78 -28.11
CA GLU A 718 -4.53 9.69 -28.86
C GLU A 718 -4.01 11.14 -28.78
N LEU A 719 -3.58 11.60 -27.59
CA LEU A 719 -3.09 12.96 -27.38
C LEU A 719 -1.73 13.22 -27.99
N VAL A 720 -0.83 12.23 -28.07
CA VAL A 720 0.50 12.38 -28.67
C VAL A 720 0.50 12.24 -30.20
N ALA A 721 -0.57 11.68 -30.77
CA ALA A 721 -0.69 11.51 -32.22
C ALA A 721 -0.66 12.86 -32.97
N ASP A 722 -0.24 12.81 -34.22
CA ASP A 722 -0.23 13.97 -35.12
C ASP A 722 0.46 15.24 -34.54
N ASN A 723 1.61 15.04 -33.90
CA ASN A 723 2.37 16.11 -33.25
C ASN A 723 1.55 16.84 -32.17
N TYR A 724 0.89 16.06 -31.29
CA TYR A 724 0.08 16.53 -30.18
C TYR A 724 -1.18 17.31 -30.58
N ALA A 725 -1.74 17.04 -31.76
CA ALA A 725 -2.86 17.82 -32.30
C ALA A 725 -4.04 17.90 -31.31
N LYS A 726 -4.48 16.78 -30.74
CA LYS A 726 -5.60 16.76 -29.78
C LYS A 726 -5.27 17.39 -28.43
N ALA A 727 -4.04 17.24 -27.95
CA ALA A 727 -3.59 17.90 -26.72
C ALA A 727 -3.63 19.44 -26.89
N LYS A 728 -3.17 19.94 -28.04
CA LYS A 728 -3.25 21.37 -28.39
C LYS A 728 -4.68 21.87 -28.57
N GLU A 729 -5.54 21.04 -29.17
CA GLU A 729 -6.95 21.36 -29.37
C GLU A 729 -7.68 21.53 -28.02
N ILE A 730 -7.54 20.57 -27.11
CA ILE A 730 -8.23 20.62 -25.81
C ILE A 730 -7.64 21.72 -24.91
N ALA A 731 -6.33 21.95 -24.93
CA ALA A 731 -5.72 23.05 -24.19
C ALA A 731 -6.23 24.41 -24.66
N LEU A 732 -6.28 24.65 -25.97
CA LEU A 732 -6.81 25.89 -26.55
C LEU A 732 -8.31 26.05 -26.24
N TRP A 733 -9.09 24.95 -26.29
CA TRP A 733 -10.50 25.01 -25.94
C TRP A 733 -10.69 25.42 -24.47
N LYS A 734 -9.91 24.83 -23.54
CA LYS A 734 -9.94 25.19 -22.10
C LYS A 734 -9.60 26.69 -21.91
N GLU A 735 -8.57 27.20 -22.56
CA GLU A 735 -8.21 28.61 -22.50
C GLU A 735 -9.33 29.51 -23.00
N ASN A 736 -9.95 29.18 -24.13
CA ASN A 736 -11.07 29.93 -24.70
C ASN A 736 -12.30 29.94 -23.77
N VAL A 737 -12.64 28.82 -23.16
CA VAL A 737 -13.75 28.74 -22.22
C VAL A 737 -13.45 29.54 -20.96
N ALA A 738 -12.27 29.36 -20.36
CA ALA A 738 -11.86 30.10 -19.17
C ALA A 738 -11.92 31.62 -19.37
N ALA A 739 -11.43 32.10 -20.51
CA ALA A 739 -11.43 33.54 -20.84
C ALA A 739 -12.85 34.14 -20.97
N ARG A 740 -13.85 33.33 -21.26
CA ARG A 740 -15.23 33.82 -21.51
C ARG A 740 -16.23 33.36 -20.43
N TRP A 741 -15.82 32.49 -19.51
CA TRP A 741 -16.71 31.84 -18.56
C TRP A 741 -17.56 32.82 -17.76
N ASP A 742 -16.99 33.90 -17.27
CA ASP A 742 -17.70 34.88 -16.45
C ASP A 742 -18.73 35.68 -17.24
N ALA A 743 -18.52 35.83 -18.55
CA ALA A 743 -19.43 36.56 -19.44
C ALA A 743 -20.63 35.71 -19.90
N ILE A 744 -20.56 34.37 -19.77
CA ILE A 744 -21.66 33.48 -20.12
C ILE A 744 -22.80 33.69 -19.13
N HIS A 745 -24.03 33.94 -19.65
CA HIS A 745 -25.20 34.23 -18.84
C HIS A 745 -26.48 33.70 -19.43
N VAL A 746 -27.48 33.57 -18.59
CA VAL A 746 -28.86 33.20 -18.96
C VAL A 746 -29.55 34.43 -19.53
N VAL A 747 -30.09 34.34 -20.73
CA VAL A 747 -30.84 35.40 -21.42
C VAL A 747 -32.34 35.27 -21.13
N ASP A 748 -32.83 34.03 -21.10
CA ASP A 748 -34.25 33.73 -20.88
C ASP A 748 -34.40 32.37 -20.20
N LYS A 749 -35.43 32.23 -19.34
CA LYS A 749 -35.75 30.97 -18.68
C LYS A 749 -37.24 30.77 -18.45
N ASP A 750 -37.72 29.53 -18.57
CA ASP A 750 -39.04 29.08 -18.18
C ASP A 750 -38.93 27.90 -17.21
N GLU A 751 -39.27 28.18 -15.95
CA GLU A 751 -39.27 27.25 -14.83
C GLU A 751 -40.71 27.11 -14.26
N THR A 752 -41.73 27.66 -14.93
CA THR A 752 -43.12 27.72 -14.40
C THR A 752 -43.69 26.36 -14.08
N ALA A 753 -43.23 25.31 -14.77
CA ALA A 753 -43.67 23.93 -14.52
C ALA A 753 -43.19 23.37 -13.15
N LEU A 754 -42.19 23.98 -12.49
CA LEU A 754 -41.77 23.58 -11.15
C LEU A 754 -42.74 23.98 -10.03
N LEU A 755 -43.65 24.90 -10.31
CA LEU A 755 -44.64 25.39 -9.33
C LEU A 755 -45.75 24.36 -9.03
N ASP A 756 -45.98 23.40 -9.94
CA ASP A 756 -47.03 22.37 -9.78
C ASP A 756 -46.53 21.04 -10.37
N VAL A 757 -45.73 20.32 -9.63
CA VAL A 757 -45.16 19.01 -10.02
C VAL A 757 -45.99 17.89 -9.40
N ALA A 758 -46.46 16.96 -10.23
CA ALA A 758 -47.17 15.76 -9.78
C ALA A 758 -46.53 14.51 -10.36
N THR A 759 -46.51 13.41 -9.60
CA THR A 759 -45.99 12.12 -10.05
C THR A 759 -46.62 11.66 -11.36
N GLY A 760 -45.78 11.17 -12.28
CA GLY A 760 -46.25 10.67 -13.59
C GLY A 760 -46.75 11.74 -14.56
N LYS A 761 -46.53 13.02 -14.27
CA LYS A 761 -46.80 14.11 -15.21
C LYS A 761 -45.48 14.70 -15.72
N PRO A 762 -45.36 14.95 -17.03
CA PRO A 762 -44.15 15.55 -17.59
C PRO A 762 -44.01 17.01 -17.14
N VAL A 763 -42.82 17.36 -16.71
CA VAL A 763 -42.35 18.71 -16.34
C VAL A 763 -41.31 19.14 -17.37
N THR A 764 -41.53 20.28 -18.01
CA THR A 764 -40.60 20.80 -19.02
C THR A 764 -40.03 22.13 -18.57
N LEU A 765 -38.69 22.23 -18.59
CA LEU A 765 -37.95 23.47 -18.32
C LEU A 765 -37.20 23.92 -19.57
N SER A 766 -37.01 25.23 -19.73
CA SER A 766 -36.29 25.81 -20.86
C SER A 766 -35.37 26.95 -20.41
N TYR A 767 -34.16 26.98 -20.96
CA TYR A 767 -33.20 28.04 -20.72
C TYR A 767 -32.54 28.47 -22.02
N THR A 768 -32.34 29.75 -22.21
CA THR A 768 -31.57 30.31 -23.32
C THR A 768 -30.34 30.99 -22.79
N ILE A 769 -29.17 30.53 -23.25
CA ILE A 769 -27.86 30.94 -22.79
C ILE A 769 -27.12 31.68 -23.91
N ASP A 770 -26.48 32.79 -23.59
CA ASP A 770 -25.49 33.40 -24.47
C ASP A 770 -24.10 32.81 -24.17
N GLU A 771 -23.60 31.97 -25.09
CA GLU A 771 -22.30 31.29 -24.95
C GLU A 771 -21.09 32.14 -25.35
N GLN A 772 -21.29 33.41 -25.66
CA GLN A 772 -20.19 34.33 -26.00
C GLN A 772 -19.29 33.85 -27.14
N GLY A 773 -19.83 33.09 -28.08
CA GLY A 773 -19.12 32.61 -29.28
C GLY A 773 -18.33 31.29 -29.04
N LEU A 774 -18.62 30.52 -28.01
CA LEU A 774 -17.95 29.25 -27.74
C LEU A 774 -18.49 28.07 -28.56
N ASN A 775 -19.65 28.21 -29.23
CA ASN A 775 -20.21 27.23 -30.15
C ASN A 775 -20.49 25.84 -29.53
N ASP A 776 -21.50 25.73 -28.69
CA ASP A 776 -21.94 24.48 -28.04
C ASP A 776 -20.89 23.89 -27.07
N ALA A 777 -20.20 24.75 -26.34
CA ALA A 777 -19.24 24.37 -25.32
C ALA A 777 -19.86 24.18 -23.93
N ILE A 778 -21.18 24.44 -23.78
CA ILE A 778 -21.87 24.47 -22.49
C ILE A 778 -22.89 23.34 -22.41
N GLY A 779 -22.93 22.67 -21.27
CA GLY A 779 -24.00 21.75 -20.86
C GLY A 779 -24.79 22.33 -19.70
N LEU A 780 -26.06 22.00 -19.65
CA LEU A 780 -26.96 22.30 -18.54
C LEU A 780 -27.53 21.00 -17.96
N GLU A 781 -27.75 20.99 -16.66
CA GLU A 781 -28.45 19.89 -15.99
C GLU A 781 -29.24 20.38 -14.79
N LEU A 782 -30.41 19.78 -14.59
CA LEU A 782 -31.20 19.94 -13.39
C LEU A 782 -30.75 18.91 -12.36
N VAL A 783 -30.23 19.37 -11.22
CA VAL A 783 -29.86 18.53 -10.10
C VAL A 783 -30.98 18.52 -9.08
N VAL A 784 -31.47 17.34 -8.76
CA VAL A 784 -32.55 17.12 -7.79
C VAL A 784 -31.95 16.44 -6.56
N LEU A 785 -32.14 17.06 -5.40
CA LEU A 785 -31.64 16.56 -4.12
C LEU A 785 -32.79 16.06 -3.28
N SER A 786 -32.61 14.92 -2.63
CA SER A 786 -33.41 14.45 -1.53
C SER A 786 -32.76 14.78 -0.20
N SER A 787 -33.56 15.02 0.83
CA SER A 787 -33.08 15.32 2.17
C SER A 787 -33.73 14.36 3.17
N HIS A 788 -32.91 13.64 3.93
CA HIS A 788 -33.35 12.93 5.12
C HIS A 788 -33.23 13.83 6.36
N SER A 789 -32.42 14.88 6.29
CA SER A 789 -32.28 16.00 7.24
C SER A 789 -31.73 17.22 6.49
N GLU A 790 -31.80 18.42 7.09
CA GLU A 790 -31.28 19.66 6.47
C GLU A 790 -29.77 19.59 6.17
N ASP A 791 -29.04 18.75 6.91
CA ASP A 791 -27.59 18.57 6.78
C ASP A 791 -27.17 17.37 5.90
N ASP A 792 -28.13 16.57 5.42
CA ASP A 792 -27.84 15.34 4.65
C ASP A 792 -28.53 15.40 3.27
N LEU A 793 -28.05 16.31 2.43
CA LEU A 793 -28.48 16.47 1.05
C LEU A 793 -27.72 15.50 0.14
N GLN A 794 -28.41 14.61 -0.53
CA GLN A 794 -27.86 13.67 -1.50
C GLN A 794 -28.52 13.86 -2.85
N ILE A 795 -27.76 13.61 -3.92
CA ILE A 795 -28.32 13.61 -5.27
C ILE A 795 -29.35 12.50 -5.36
N HIS A 796 -30.58 12.89 -5.64
CA HIS A 796 -31.66 11.97 -5.98
C HIS A 796 -31.62 11.64 -7.47
N LYS A 797 -31.54 12.67 -8.32
CA LYS A 797 -31.53 12.52 -9.77
C LYS A 797 -30.87 13.71 -10.46
N VAL A 798 -30.26 13.47 -11.60
CA VAL A 798 -29.73 14.51 -12.49
C VAL A 798 -30.39 14.37 -13.85
N HIS A 799 -30.97 15.45 -14.36
CA HIS A 799 -31.59 15.48 -15.67
C HIS A 799 -30.83 16.42 -16.61
N PRO A 800 -30.08 15.89 -17.61
CA PRO A 800 -29.41 16.71 -18.59
C PRO A 800 -30.38 17.40 -19.51
N PHE A 801 -30.12 18.67 -19.88
CA PHE A 801 -30.84 19.39 -20.90
C PHE A 801 -30.30 19.06 -22.27
N GLU A 802 -31.21 19.07 -23.25
CA GLU A 802 -30.88 18.95 -24.66
C GLU A 802 -30.90 20.31 -25.34
N MET A 803 -29.93 20.60 -26.21
CA MET A 803 -29.92 21.80 -27.03
C MET A 803 -30.93 21.63 -28.15
N VAL A 804 -31.94 22.50 -28.19
CA VAL A 804 -33.08 22.41 -29.12
C VAL A 804 -33.04 23.49 -30.19
N LYS A 805 -32.33 24.60 -29.96
CA LYS A 805 -32.24 25.72 -30.89
C LYS A 805 -30.96 26.49 -30.72
N GLN A 806 -30.41 26.99 -31.81
CA GLN A 806 -29.27 27.91 -31.87
C GLN A 806 -29.59 29.10 -32.74
N GLU A 807 -29.39 30.31 -32.24
CA GLU A 807 -29.53 31.57 -32.99
C GLU A 807 -28.33 32.46 -32.70
N GLY A 808 -27.28 32.39 -33.57
CA GLY A 808 -26.02 33.08 -33.33
C GLY A 808 -25.30 32.50 -32.09
N ASN A 809 -25.08 33.35 -31.09
CA ASN A 809 -24.48 32.97 -29.82
C ASN A 809 -25.47 32.47 -28.76
N LEU A 810 -26.79 32.50 -29.11
CA LEU A 810 -27.86 32.10 -28.21
C LEU A 810 -28.22 30.62 -28.42
N PHE A 811 -28.11 29.85 -27.36
CA PHE A 811 -28.42 28.43 -27.33
C PHE A 811 -29.59 28.17 -26.42
N THR A 812 -30.66 27.55 -26.91
CA THR A 812 -31.83 27.20 -26.11
C THR A 812 -31.79 25.72 -25.76
N PHE A 813 -31.84 25.45 -24.48
CA PHE A 813 -31.80 24.12 -23.89
C PHE A 813 -33.14 23.77 -23.28
N LYS A 814 -33.61 22.53 -23.42
CA LYS A 814 -34.81 21.99 -22.79
C LYS A 814 -34.58 20.68 -22.11
N VAL A 815 -35.29 20.46 -21.00
CA VAL A 815 -35.38 19.14 -20.34
C VAL A 815 -36.88 18.85 -20.08
N THR A 816 -37.24 17.60 -20.29
CA THR A 816 -38.56 17.09 -19.88
C THR A 816 -38.30 15.85 -19.01
N PHE A 817 -38.87 15.84 -17.81
CA PHE A 817 -38.76 14.74 -16.88
C PHE A 817 -40.09 14.48 -16.17
N GLU A 818 -40.21 13.33 -15.53
CA GLU A 818 -41.36 12.96 -14.70
C GLU A 818 -40.83 12.65 -13.28
N ALA A 819 -41.57 13.11 -12.26
CA ALA A 819 -41.27 12.73 -10.88
C ALA A 819 -41.86 11.33 -10.60
N ASP A 820 -41.03 10.42 -10.14
CA ASP A 820 -41.40 9.02 -9.87
C ASP A 820 -42.04 8.87 -8.48
N GLU A 821 -41.60 9.67 -7.51
CA GLU A 821 -41.97 9.56 -6.10
C GLU A 821 -42.46 10.90 -5.57
N ALA A 822 -43.50 10.83 -4.72
CA ALA A 822 -44.00 12.00 -4.01
C ALA A 822 -43.06 12.32 -2.81
N GLY A 823 -42.72 13.60 -2.65
CA GLY A 823 -41.83 14.03 -1.57
C GLY A 823 -41.50 15.50 -1.65
N SER A 824 -40.62 15.95 -0.76
CA SER A 824 -40.03 17.28 -0.80
C SER A 824 -38.58 17.19 -1.30
N TYR A 825 -38.33 17.86 -2.41
CA TYR A 825 -37.03 17.87 -3.07
C TYR A 825 -36.53 19.31 -3.19
N LYS A 826 -35.19 19.44 -3.20
CA LYS A 826 -34.56 20.69 -3.63
C LYS A 826 -34.02 20.47 -5.04
N CYS A 827 -34.21 21.42 -5.92
CA CYS A 827 -33.65 21.36 -7.26
C CYS A 827 -33.00 22.68 -7.65
N ALA A 828 -31.94 22.58 -8.44
CA ALA A 828 -31.28 23.72 -9.05
C ALA A 828 -30.67 23.32 -10.39
N VAL A 829 -30.52 24.30 -11.28
CA VAL A 829 -29.91 24.10 -12.58
C VAL A 829 -28.45 24.55 -12.49
N ARG A 830 -27.51 23.72 -12.96
CA ARG A 830 -26.11 24.08 -13.11
C ARG A 830 -25.66 24.03 -14.55
N MET A 831 -24.80 24.95 -14.87
CA MET A 831 -24.12 25.09 -16.13
C MET A 831 -22.68 24.63 -15.99
N TYR A 832 -22.17 23.88 -16.97
CA TYR A 832 -20.81 23.34 -16.95
C TYR A 832 -20.25 23.28 -18.37
N PRO A 833 -18.90 23.36 -18.57
CA PRO A 833 -18.27 23.14 -19.87
C PRO A 833 -18.40 21.68 -20.29
N LYS A 834 -18.69 21.45 -21.59
CA LYS A 834 -18.70 20.10 -22.15
C LYS A 834 -17.80 20.01 -23.37
N ASN A 835 -17.00 18.96 -23.43
CA ASN A 835 -16.17 18.62 -24.59
C ASN A 835 -15.96 17.11 -24.60
N ALA A 836 -16.08 16.46 -25.75
CA ALA A 836 -15.89 15.01 -25.90
C ALA A 836 -14.46 14.55 -25.61
N LEU A 837 -13.48 15.46 -25.65
CA LEU A 837 -12.10 15.17 -25.31
C LEU A 837 -11.82 15.21 -23.79
N LEU A 838 -12.75 15.64 -22.96
CA LEU A 838 -12.61 15.57 -21.49
C LEU A 838 -12.92 14.15 -21.00
N PRO A 839 -11.99 13.47 -20.32
CA PRO A 839 -12.25 12.15 -19.75
C PRO A 839 -13.24 12.23 -18.58
N HIS A 840 -13.14 13.28 -17.77
CA HIS A 840 -14.05 13.60 -16.67
C HIS A 840 -14.41 15.08 -16.68
N ARG A 841 -15.62 15.42 -16.25
CA ARG A 841 -16.02 16.84 -16.14
C ARG A 841 -15.14 17.62 -15.16
N GLN A 842 -14.69 16.96 -14.12
CA GLN A 842 -13.82 17.54 -13.09
C GLN A 842 -12.41 17.87 -13.58
N ASP A 843 -11.98 17.37 -14.74
CA ASP A 843 -10.70 17.74 -15.36
C ASP A 843 -10.65 19.19 -15.82
N PHE A 844 -11.83 19.82 -15.95
CA PHE A 844 -11.99 21.24 -16.20
C PHE A 844 -13.18 21.76 -15.38
N CYS A 845 -12.92 21.99 -14.09
CA CYS A 845 -13.93 22.19 -13.07
C CYS A 845 -14.45 23.64 -13.01
N TYR A 846 -15.18 24.05 -14.06
CA TYR A 846 -15.96 25.29 -14.07
C TYR A 846 -17.43 24.94 -13.90
N VAL A 847 -18.09 25.49 -12.89
CA VAL A 847 -19.52 25.27 -12.61
C VAL A 847 -20.17 26.61 -12.25
N LYS A 848 -21.34 26.88 -12.81
CA LYS A 848 -22.17 28.03 -12.47
C LYS A 848 -23.58 27.53 -12.14
N TRP A 849 -24.03 27.73 -10.92
CA TRP A 849 -25.41 27.50 -10.55
C TRP A 849 -26.27 28.68 -11.00
N ILE A 850 -27.39 28.38 -11.67
CA ILE A 850 -28.27 29.36 -12.22
C ILE A 850 -29.34 29.71 -11.17
N ASP A 851 -29.51 31.00 -10.88
CA ASP A 851 -30.49 31.53 -9.92
C ASP A 851 -31.91 31.58 -10.48
#